data_1a9d4d3530dbc821077166158da8e682
#
_entry.id   1a9d4d3530dbc821077166158da8e682
#
_cell.length_a   1.000
_cell.length_b   1.000
_cell.length_c   1.000
_cell.angle_alpha   90.00
_cell.angle_beta   90.00
_cell.angle_gamma   90.00
#
_symmetry.space_group_name_H-M   'P 1'
#
loop_
_entity.id
_entity.type
_entity.pdbx_description
1 polymer ?
#
loop_
_entity_poly.entity_id
_entity_poly.type
_entity_poly.pdbx_seq_one_letter_code
_entity_poly.pdbx_strand_id
1 'polypeptide(L)'
;MFSTSGKPGSMMWRWESNSAVSMGGYPSEWVGACLERSPICSLGHFTVVLSSHIRRSVSGIPYLPPWVARRPPPLVTPHIEGASTMSSPSPASTPSSTTGPQRREVFSSRYVFMLAAIGSAVGLGNIWRFPYVAYDNGGGAFLIPYLIALLTAGIPLLFLDFALGHRYRGSAPLVFRRFKKRTEPLGWIQVGIAFFITIYYAVIIGWAGLYAIKSLTQAWGDDPDTYFFSDFLQFDAESAFSLDIVPQIALALFFVWLLAIIVLAVGVDKGIGKVSMIFMPILVITFLIVCIRAVFLPGAEVGLDALFTPDWSALTNPTVWVAAYGQIFFSLSVGFGIMLTYSSYLKPRTNLTGTGLVTGFANSSFEVLAGIGVFAALGFMAVQANVAVDEVATSGIGLAFVAFPAIINQMPLGGLFGFLFFASLFLAGFTSLFSLLEVVVSAVKDKFDLQRKTAAVSVGVVMAILSLMLFSTTSGLATLDIMDKFTNNVGIVAIALIVVIVVDWVLRRIDEFSMHLNSVSSFRVNTLWRICVVNITTLVLGFTLIQELITLSQEPYGGYSELQVALFGWAVLAIIVVVAIIAPLVPWPSHLSVDGPPGSDFGVLPEFRRAYHRPRRWGSDADFEPFDPTENALAVPVITNTTPEGRTTP
;
A
#
# COMPACT_ATOMS: atom_id res chain seq x y z
N MET A 1 26.66 26.53 39.42
CA MET A 1 27.15 25.49 40.35
C MET A 1 26.28 24.28 40.12
N PHE A 2 26.74 23.39 39.26
CA PHE A 2 26.02 22.14 38.96
C PHE A 2 26.74 21.01 39.69
N SER A 3 26.00 20.31 40.54
CA SER A 3 26.44 19.07 41.17
C SER A 3 26.01 17.91 40.29
N THR A 4 26.97 17.24 39.66
CA THR A 4 26.79 16.01 38.91
C THR A 4 26.78 14.81 39.85
N SER A 5 25.68 14.10 39.95
CA SER A 5 25.66 12.70 40.33
C SER A 5 24.43 12.04 39.72
N GLY A 6 24.57 11.41 38.56
CA GLY A 6 23.55 10.62 37.92
C GLY A 6 24.24 9.59 37.01
N LYS A 7 23.97 8.31 37.29
CA LYS A 7 24.49 7.15 36.57
C LYS A 7 24.13 7.21 35.08
N PRO A 8 24.99 6.78 34.16
CA PRO A 8 24.64 6.57 32.76
C PRO A 8 23.88 5.22 32.64
N GLY A 9 22.63 5.26 32.28
CA GLY A 9 21.84 4.06 32.03
C GLY A 9 20.38 4.43 31.78
N SER A 10 19.91 4.07 30.60
CA SER A 10 18.54 4.19 30.10
C SER A 10 18.22 5.48 29.34
N MET A 11 18.71 5.58 28.11
CA MET A 11 18.01 6.33 27.06
C MET A 11 16.86 5.45 26.57
N MET A 12 15.75 5.51 27.29
CA MET A 12 14.48 4.91 26.87
C MET A 12 13.92 5.79 25.75
N TRP A 13 13.91 5.29 24.53
CA TRP A 13 13.20 5.93 23.41
C TRP A 13 11.70 5.89 23.69
N ARG A 14 11.22 6.85 24.48
CA ARG A 14 9.79 7.13 24.56
C ARG A 14 9.38 7.81 23.27
N TRP A 15 8.64 7.14 22.46
CA TRP A 15 7.75 7.76 21.49
C TRP A 15 6.61 8.41 22.29
N GLU A 16 6.88 9.59 22.84
CA GLU A 16 5.81 10.38 23.45
C GLU A 16 4.93 10.89 22.32
N SER A 17 3.73 10.31 22.21
CA SER A 17 2.59 11.03 21.67
C SER A 17 2.29 12.16 22.68
N ASN A 18 2.96 13.32 22.52
CA ASN A 18 2.67 14.52 23.30
C ASN A 18 1.28 15.03 22.94
N SER A 19 0.28 14.55 23.62
CA SER A 19 -1.04 15.15 23.74
C SER A 19 -1.50 15.18 25.20
N ALA A 20 -0.63 15.69 26.07
CA ALA A 20 -1.03 16.18 27.38
C ALA A 20 -0.58 17.64 27.49
N VAL A 21 -1.34 18.54 26.86
CA VAL A 21 -1.31 19.96 27.24
C VAL A 21 -1.96 20.06 28.62
N SER A 22 -1.14 20.08 29.65
CA SER A 22 -1.57 20.53 30.99
C SER A 22 -1.94 22.00 30.86
N MET A 23 -3.22 22.32 30.95
CA MET A 23 -3.71 23.69 31.17
C MET A 23 -3.22 24.17 32.53
N GLY A 24 -2.07 24.78 32.57
CA GLY A 24 -1.57 25.61 33.66
C GLY A 24 -2.27 26.98 33.64
N GLY A 25 -2.88 27.30 34.74
CA GLY A 25 -3.60 28.49 35.17
C GLY A 25 -3.55 29.77 34.33
N TYR A 26 -4.71 30.19 33.84
CA TYR A 26 -5.02 31.60 33.58
C TYR A 26 -5.86 32.19 34.71
N PRO A 27 -5.64 33.47 35.11
CA PRO A 27 -6.36 34.11 36.21
C PRO A 27 -7.82 34.40 35.79
N SER A 28 -8.70 34.25 36.78
CA SER A 28 -10.14 34.45 36.73
C SER A 28 -10.58 35.92 36.65
N GLU A 29 -10.33 36.61 35.54
CA GLU A 29 -10.82 38.01 35.35
C GLU A 29 -11.35 38.37 33.96
N TRP A 30 -11.78 37.39 33.14
CA TRP A 30 -12.43 37.69 31.85
C TRP A 30 -13.70 36.86 31.61
N VAL A 31 -14.55 36.71 32.63
CA VAL A 31 -15.90 36.19 32.49
C VAL A 31 -16.88 37.29 32.87
N GLY A 32 -17.11 38.24 32.00
CA GLY A 32 -18.06 39.30 32.30
C GLY A 32 -18.20 40.37 31.24
N ALA A 33 -18.37 40.03 29.96
CA ALA A 33 -18.86 40.99 28.95
C ALA A 33 -19.09 40.31 27.60
N CYS A 34 -20.15 39.56 27.41
CA CYS A 34 -20.79 39.28 26.12
C CYS A 34 -22.04 38.38 26.28
N LEU A 35 -22.92 38.78 27.20
CA LEU A 35 -24.32 38.33 27.23
C LEU A 35 -25.18 39.58 27.18
N GLU A 36 -25.43 40.12 26.02
CA GLU A 36 -26.59 40.98 25.72
C GLU A 36 -26.50 41.39 24.23
N ARG A 37 -27.28 40.72 23.42
CA ARG A 37 -28.13 41.23 22.32
C ARG A 37 -28.43 40.14 21.29
N SER A 38 -29.58 39.53 21.49
CA SER A 38 -30.39 38.94 20.38
C SER A 38 -31.00 40.05 19.54
N PRO A 39 -31.72 39.82 18.41
CA PRO A 39 -32.58 38.67 18.12
C PRO A 39 -32.73 38.25 16.63
N ILE A 40 -33.42 37.12 16.47
CA ILE A 40 -34.34 36.74 15.37
C ILE A 40 -33.74 36.27 14.04
N CYS A 41 -33.91 34.97 13.73
CA CYS A 41 -34.73 34.50 12.62
C CYS A 41 -35.05 33.00 12.72
N SER A 42 -36.28 32.81 12.83
CA SER A 42 -37.27 31.75 12.65
C SER A 42 -36.90 30.45 11.93
N LEU A 43 -37.32 29.38 12.62
CA LEU A 43 -37.85 28.09 12.19
C LEU A 43 -38.39 27.97 10.76
N GLY A 44 -37.97 26.91 10.07
CA GLY A 44 -38.67 26.32 8.95
C GLY A 44 -38.85 24.83 9.19
N HIS A 45 -40.08 24.42 9.46
CA HIS A 45 -40.53 23.05 9.59
C HIS A 45 -40.31 22.27 8.28
N PHE A 46 -39.79 21.05 8.36
CA PHE A 46 -39.99 20.04 7.34
C PHE A 46 -40.81 18.88 7.91
N THR A 47 -42.06 18.89 7.48
CA THR A 47 -43.06 17.84 7.74
C THR A 47 -42.82 16.66 6.82
N VAL A 48 -42.71 15.48 7.42
CA VAL A 48 -42.72 14.20 6.69
C VAL A 48 -44.15 13.88 6.27
N VAL A 49 -44.37 13.76 4.95
CA VAL A 49 -45.62 13.20 4.41
C VAL A 49 -45.35 11.78 3.94
N LEU A 50 -45.83 10.82 4.71
CA LEU A 50 -46.10 9.45 4.26
C LEU A 50 -47.44 9.49 3.52
N SER A 51 -47.50 9.09 2.26
CA SER A 51 -48.76 8.71 1.64
C SER A 51 -48.65 7.32 0.99
N SER A 52 -49.45 6.45 1.52
CA SER A 52 -49.81 5.13 1.11
C SER A 52 -50.53 5.13 -0.25
N HIS A 53 -50.13 4.25 -1.18
CA HIS A 53 -51.07 3.66 -2.12
C HIS A 53 -50.79 2.17 -2.31
N ILE A 54 -51.72 1.39 -1.74
CA ILE A 54 -51.90 -0.04 -1.93
C ILE A 54 -53.05 -0.20 -2.90
N ARG A 55 -52.93 -1.20 -3.78
CA ARG A 55 -53.93 -2.13 -4.35
C ARG A 55 -54.17 -2.15 -5.85
N ARG A 56 -54.14 -3.41 -6.24
CA ARG A 56 -54.84 -4.16 -7.34
C ARG A 56 -54.02 -4.32 -8.61
N SER A 57 -53.93 -5.50 -9.25
CA SER A 57 -54.71 -6.73 -9.20
C SER A 57 -53.99 -7.83 -9.99
N VAL A 58 -53.93 -8.98 -9.45
CA VAL A 58 -54.07 -10.37 -9.89
C VAL A 58 -54.53 -10.59 -11.34
N SER A 59 -53.75 -11.41 -12.07
CA SER A 59 -54.20 -12.64 -12.78
C SER A 59 -53.39 -12.91 -14.05
N GLY A 60 -52.98 -14.16 -14.23
CA GLY A 60 -52.66 -14.72 -15.53
C GLY A 60 -51.34 -15.48 -15.64
N ILE A 61 -51.24 -16.70 -15.08
CA ILE A 61 -50.31 -17.74 -15.53
C ILE A 61 -51.00 -18.53 -16.64
N PRO A 62 -50.32 -18.89 -17.75
CA PRO A 62 -50.26 -20.31 -18.05
C PRO A 62 -48.89 -20.83 -18.57
N TYR A 63 -48.49 -21.95 -17.98
CA TYR A 63 -47.87 -23.19 -18.49
C TYR A 63 -46.77 -23.14 -19.57
N LEU A 64 -45.67 -23.72 -19.18
CA LEU A 64 -44.61 -24.32 -19.99
C LEU A 64 -45.10 -25.57 -20.77
N PRO A 65 -44.43 -25.93 -21.89
CA PRO A 65 -44.05 -27.31 -22.13
C PRO A 65 -42.60 -27.48 -22.67
N PRO A 66 -42.15 -28.74 -22.89
CA PRO A 66 -40.84 -29.21 -22.54
C PRO A 66 -39.85 -29.33 -23.71
N TRP A 67 -38.59 -29.48 -23.35
CA TRP A 67 -37.38 -29.78 -24.13
C TRP A 67 -37.57 -30.83 -25.26
N VAL A 68 -37.13 -30.44 -26.49
CA VAL A 68 -36.81 -31.40 -27.57
C VAL A 68 -35.38 -31.09 -28.01
N ALA A 69 -34.48 -32.01 -27.69
CA ALA A 69 -33.12 -32.05 -28.18
C ALA A 69 -33.11 -32.40 -29.67
N ARG A 70 -32.54 -31.56 -30.53
CA ARG A 70 -32.15 -31.94 -31.89
C ARG A 70 -30.63 -31.88 -32.03
N ARG A 71 -30.03 -33.03 -32.39
CA ARG A 71 -28.65 -33.18 -32.80
C ARG A 71 -28.47 -32.59 -34.22
N PRO A 72 -27.33 -31.92 -34.53
CA PRO A 72 -26.98 -31.58 -35.90
C PRO A 72 -26.40 -32.78 -36.65
N PRO A 73 -26.56 -32.86 -38.01
CA PRO A 73 -26.05 -33.95 -38.84
C PRO A 73 -24.54 -33.83 -39.10
N PRO A 74 -23.87 -34.92 -39.50
CA PRO A 74 -22.43 -34.96 -39.72
C PRO A 74 -22.01 -34.28 -41.04
N LEU A 75 -20.91 -33.53 -40.97
CA LEU A 75 -20.25 -32.93 -42.16
C LEU A 75 -19.52 -34.01 -42.98
N VAL A 76 -19.86 -34.07 -44.24
CA VAL A 76 -19.19 -34.87 -45.29
C VAL A 76 -18.00 -34.07 -45.77
N THR A 77 -16.81 -34.68 -45.69
CA THR A 77 -15.58 -34.17 -46.34
C THR A 77 -15.44 -34.74 -47.76
N PRO A 78 -15.20 -33.94 -48.80
CA PRO A 78 -14.75 -34.47 -50.08
C PRO A 78 -13.22 -34.63 -50.10
N HIS A 79 -12.80 -35.85 -50.43
CA HIS A 79 -11.42 -36.14 -50.89
C HIS A 79 -11.18 -35.50 -52.22
N ILE A 80 -10.05 -34.80 -52.38
CA ILE A 80 -9.45 -34.50 -53.69
C ILE A 80 -8.01 -35.02 -53.63
N GLU A 81 -7.75 -36.03 -54.43
CA GLU A 81 -6.43 -36.56 -54.75
C GLU A 81 -5.79 -35.74 -55.86
N GLY A 82 -4.49 -35.50 -55.71
CA GLY A 82 -3.55 -35.38 -56.82
C GLY A 82 -3.21 -33.98 -57.33
N ALA A 83 -2.06 -33.45 -56.92
CA ALA A 83 -1.20 -32.68 -57.83
C ALA A 83 0.23 -32.57 -57.28
N SER A 84 1.12 -32.78 -58.20
CA SER A 84 2.55 -33.00 -58.13
C SER A 84 3.42 -31.90 -57.49
N THR A 85 4.48 -32.34 -56.91
CA THR A 85 5.65 -31.59 -56.41
C THR A 85 6.29 -30.67 -57.44
N MET A 86 6.39 -29.37 -57.12
CA MET A 86 7.42 -28.47 -57.65
C MET A 86 8.11 -27.75 -56.47
N SER A 87 9.38 -28.06 -56.30
CA SER A 87 10.29 -27.42 -55.36
C SER A 87 10.61 -26.00 -55.80
N SER A 88 10.23 -25.00 -54.96
CA SER A 88 10.71 -23.62 -55.10
C SER A 88 11.85 -23.36 -54.10
N PRO A 89 12.87 -22.57 -54.45
CA PRO A 89 14.02 -22.34 -53.58
C PRO A 89 13.66 -21.45 -52.38
N SER A 90 14.12 -21.84 -51.20
CA SER A 90 14.03 -21.05 -49.96
C SER A 90 14.65 -19.66 -50.14
N PRO A 91 13.95 -18.58 -49.79
CA PRO A 91 14.58 -17.29 -49.61
C PRO A 91 15.42 -17.29 -48.33
N ALA A 92 16.65 -16.82 -48.45
CA ALA A 92 17.58 -16.62 -47.34
C ALA A 92 16.93 -15.84 -46.19
N SER A 93 17.01 -16.39 -44.99
CA SER A 93 16.57 -15.77 -43.76
C SER A 93 17.42 -14.54 -43.46
N THR A 94 16.93 -13.37 -43.83
CA THR A 94 17.38 -12.11 -43.26
C THR A 94 16.96 -12.09 -41.79
N PRO A 95 17.83 -11.76 -40.84
CA PRO A 95 17.42 -11.59 -39.46
C PRO A 95 16.57 -10.30 -39.37
N SER A 96 15.25 -10.45 -39.35
CA SER A 96 14.33 -9.35 -39.08
C SER A 96 14.43 -8.98 -37.60
N SER A 97 15.22 -7.96 -37.30
CA SER A 97 15.15 -7.23 -36.03
C SER A 97 13.87 -6.37 -36.00
N THR A 98 12.72 -7.00 -36.00
CA THR A 98 11.47 -6.32 -35.66
C THR A 98 11.32 -6.34 -34.15
N THR A 99 11.87 -5.35 -33.45
CA THR A 99 11.45 -4.96 -32.13
C THR A 99 10.02 -4.41 -32.22
N GLY A 100 9.04 -5.31 -32.25
CA GLY A 100 7.66 -4.92 -32.02
C GLY A 100 7.51 -4.26 -30.66
N PRO A 101 6.51 -3.39 -30.43
CA PRO A 101 6.32 -2.71 -29.16
C PRO A 101 6.32 -3.74 -28.02
N GLN A 102 7.21 -3.53 -27.03
CA GLN A 102 7.35 -4.46 -25.90
C GLN A 102 6.01 -4.59 -25.17
N ARG A 103 5.45 -5.79 -25.24
CA ARG A 103 4.18 -6.09 -24.58
C ARG A 103 4.38 -6.01 -23.07
N ARG A 104 3.57 -5.18 -22.37
CA ARG A 104 3.64 -5.03 -20.90
C ARG A 104 3.48 -6.39 -20.22
N GLU A 105 4.29 -6.65 -19.21
CA GLU A 105 4.18 -7.85 -18.36
C GLU A 105 2.79 -7.92 -17.72
N VAL A 106 2.30 -9.14 -17.45
CA VAL A 106 0.98 -9.39 -16.87
C VAL A 106 1.09 -10.53 -15.86
N PHE A 107 0.48 -10.39 -14.71
CA PHE A 107 0.32 -11.49 -13.75
C PHE A 107 -0.42 -12.67 -14.38
N SER A 108 0.06 -13.90 -14.18
CA SER A 108 -0.50 -15.12 -14.75
C SER A 108 -1.96 -15.34 -14.31
N SER A 109 -2.28 -15.05 -13.06
CA SER A 109 -3.62 -15.21 -12.51
C SER A 109 -3.98 -14.11 -11.51
N ARG A 110 -5.29 -13.96 -11.23
CA ARG A 110 -5.80 -13.09 -10.18
C ARG A 110 -5.26 -13.49 -8.79
N TYR A 111 -5.09 -14.79 -8.54
CA TYR A 111 -4.58 -15.31 -7.26
C TYR A 111 -3.13 -14.85 -7.01
N VAL A 112 -2.26 -14.94 -8.01
CA VAL A 112 -0.87 -14.47 -7.93
C VAL A 112 -0.82 -12.97 -7.62
N PHE A 113 -1.64 -12.18 -8.31
CA PHE A 113 -1.77 -10.76 -8.02
C PHE A 113 -2.26 -10.48 -6.60
N MET A 114 -3.29 -11.22 -6.13
CA MET A 114 -3.80 -11.05 -4.77
C MET A 114 -2.72 -11.31 -3.71
N LEU A 115 -1.96 -12.39 -3.86
CA LEU A 115 -0.87 -12.70 -2.93
C LEU A 115 0.25 -11.65 -2.98
N ALA A 116 0.56 -11.10 -4.17
CA ALA A 116 1.52 -10.01 -4.29
C ALA A 116 0.99 -8.71 -3.65
N ALA A 117 -0.30 -8.39 -3.82
CA ALA A 117 -0.93 -7.21 -3.22
C ALA A 117 -1.06 -7.33 -1.69
N ILE A 118 -1.47 -8.50 -1.19
CA ILE A 118 -1.51 -8.78 0.25
C ILE A 118 -0.10 -8.72 0.83
N GLY A 119 0.90 -9.37 0.17
CA GLY A 119 2.29 -9.34 0.62
C GLY A 119 2.93 -7.95 0.57
N SER A 120 2.43 -7.06 -0.28
CA SER A 120 2.82 -5.65 -0.26
C SER A 120 2.22 -4.88 0.92
N ALA A 121 0.98 -5.20 1.28
CA ALA A 121 0.26 -4.55 2.37
C ALA A 121 0.70 -5.10 3.74
N VAL A 122 0.84 -6.43 3.87
CA VAL A 122 1.34 -7.08 5.08
C VAL A 122 2.84 -6.86 5.19
N GLY A 123 3.23 -5.87 5.98
CA GLY A 123 4.62 -5.47 6.20
C GLY A 123 4.99 -5.45 7.69
N LEU A 124 6.12 -4.83 7.97
CA LEU A 124 6.65 -4.69 9.33
C LEU A 124 5.68 -3.92 10.24
N GLY A 125 5.03 -2.88 9.71
CA GLY A 125 4.08 -2.06 10.47
C GLY A 125 2.87 -2.82 11.03
N ASN A 126 2.43 -3.88 10.37
CA ASN A 126 1.35 -4.74 10.85
C ASN A 126 1.74 -5.49 12.13
N ILE A 127 3.02 -5.81 12.30
CA ILE A 127 3.52 -6.63 13.42
C ILE A 127 3.88 -5.77 14.62
N TRP A 128 4.50 -4.60 14.41
CA TRP A 128 4.99 -3.80 15.54
C TRP A 128 4.28 -2.47 15.76
N ARG A 129 3.63 -1.87 14.72
CA ARG A 129 2.96 -0.59 14.85
C ARG A 129 1.49 -0.75 15.26
N PHE A 130 0.73 -1.60 14.54
CA PHE A 130 -0.70 -1.77 14.80
C PHE A 130 -1.02 -2.18 16.25
N PRO A 131 -0.32 -3.18 16.85
CA PRO A 131 -0.62 -3.59 18.22
C PRO A 131 -0.51 -2.43 19.20
N TYR A 132 0.58 -1.68 19.13
CA TYR A 132 0.81 -0.53 20.00
C TYR A 132 -0.21 0.58 19.77
N VAL A 133 -0.48 0.95 18.50
CA VAL A 133 -1.47 1.99 18.18
C VAL A 133 -2.86 1.61 18.70
N ALA A 134 -3.24 0.32 18.59
CA ALA A 134 -4.52 -0.14 19.11
C ALA A 134 -4.59 -0.01 20.64
N TYR A 135 -3.54 -0.42 21.33
CA TYR A 135 -3.45 -0.33 22.79
C TYR A 135 -3.49 1.12 23.27
N ASP A 136 -2.62 1.98 22.74
CA ASP A 136 -2.46 3.40 23.11
C ASP A 136 -3.73 4.24 22.84
N ASN A 137 -4.60 3.77 21.94
CA ASN A 137 -5.80 4.49 21.52
C ASN A 137 -7.12 3.84 22.01
N GLY A 138 -7.11 3.19 23.16
CA GLY A 138 -8.31 2.67 23.83
C GLY A 138 -8.57 1.18 23.63
N GLY A 139 -7.56 0.40 23.29
CA GLY A 139 -7.59 -1.07 23.24
C GLY A 139 -8.68 -1.61 22.32
N GLY A 140 -9.57 -2.44 22.86
CA GLY A 140 -10.66 -3.05 22.09
C GLY A 140 -11.63 -2.04 21.45
N ALA A 141 -11.81 -0.85 22.05
CA ALA A 141 -12.65 0.20 21.48
C ALA A 141 -12.06 0.77 20.17
N PHE A 142 -10.74 0.79 20.02
CA PHE A 142 -10.05 1.25 18.81
C PHE A 142 -10.45 0.48 17.54
N LEU A 143 -10.86 -0.78 17.65
CA LEU A 143 -11.28 -1.57 16.51
C LEU A 143 -12.47 -0.96 15.75
N ILE A 144 -13.30 -0.15 16.43
CA ILE A 144 -14.44 0.53 15.79
C ILE A 144 -13.97 1.61 14.80
N PRO A 145 -13.23 2.67 15.23
CA PRO A 145 -12.71 3.66 14.31
C PRO A 145 -11.77 3.05 13.26
N TYR A 146 -11.02 2.00 13.60
CA TYR A 146 -10.17 1.27 12.67
C TYR A 146 -10.98 0.60 11.53
N LEU A 147 -12.07 -0.12 11.84
CA LEU A 147 -12.94 -0.72 10.82
C LEU A 147 -13.67 0.33 10.00
N ILE A 148 -14.10 1.42 10.63
CA ILE A 148 -14.71 2.55 9.91
C ILE A 148 -13.70 3.17 8.95
N ALA A 149 -12.46 3.41 9.37
CA ALA A 149 -11.39 3.92 8.52
C ALA A 149 -11.07 2.97 7.35
N LEU A 150 -11.02 1.66 7.60
CA LEU A 150 -10.84 0.64 6.56
C LEU A 150 -11.92 0.72 5.49
N LEU A 151 -13.19 0.82 5.90
CA LEU A 151 -14.34 0.79 4.98
C LEU A 151 -14.59 2.14 4.29
N THR A 152 -14.29 3.26 4.95
CA THR A 152 -14.61 4.60 4.44
C THR A 152 -13.44 5.31 3.75
N ALA A 153 -12.21 4.90 3.99
CA ALA A 153 -11.04 5.51 3.38
C ALA A 153 -10.09 4.48 2.75
N GLY A 154 -9.65 3.47 3.47
CA GLY A 154 -8.65 2.52 3.00
C GLY A 154 -9.07 1.75 1.76
N ILE A 155 -10.13 0.96 1.85
CA ILE A 155 -10.66 0.18 0.71
C ILE A 155 -11.15 1.10 -0.43
N PRO A 156 -11.87 2.20 -0.19
CA PRO A 156 -12.24 3.13 -1.25
C PRO A 156 -11.05 3.71 -2.01
N LEU A 157 -9.97 4.10 -1.34
CA LEU A 157 -8.77 4.62 -1.98
C LEU A 157 -8.00 3.51 -2.72
N LEU A 158 -7.96 2.29 -2.17
CA LEU A 158 -7.39 1.12 -2.85
C LEU A 158 -8.11 0.83 -4.19
N PHE A 159 -9.43 1.00 -4.24
CA PHE A 159 -10.20 0.87 -5.47
C PHE A 159 -9.82 1.96 -6.48
N LEU A 160 -9.57 3.20 -6.03
CA LEU A 160 -9.12 4.28 -6.90
C LEU A 160 -7.75 3.98 -7.50
N ASP A 161 -6.78 3.53 -6.70
CA ASP A 161 -5.45 3.13 -7.16
C ASP A 161 -5.53 1.98 -8.18
N PHE A 162 -6.36 0.96 -7.91
CA PHE A 162 -6.61 -0.12 -8.85
C PHE A 162 -7.25 0.37 -10.15
N ALA A 163 -8.21 1.29 -10.07
CA ALA A 163 -8.86 1.83 -11.24
C ALA A 163 -7.91 2.66 -12.12
N LEU A 164 -7.09 3.52 -11.49
CA LEU A 164 -6.07 4.32 -12.17
C LEU A 164 -5.06 3.45 -12.91
N GLY A 165 -4.42 2.51 -12.22
CA GLY A 165 -3.41 1.64 -12.80
C GLY A 165 -3.95 0.69 -13.86
N HIS A 166 -5.12 0.08 -13.62
CA HIS A 166 -5.74 -0.85 -14.56
C HIS A 166 -6.24 -0.17 -15.83
N ARG A 167 -6.80 1.06 -15.72
CA ARG A 167 -7.33 1.79 -16.85
C ARG A 167 -6.25 2.38 -17.74
N TYR A 168 -5.24 3.02 -17.15
CA TYR A 168 -4.22 3.77 -17.89
C TYR A 168 -2.94 2.98 -18.18
N ARG A 169 -2.76 1.82 -17.56
CA ARG A 169 -1.70 0.87 -17.90
C ARG A 169 -0.31 1.47 -18.04
N GLY A 170 0.43 1.60 -16.96
CA GLY A 170 1.78 2.16 -16.98
C GLY A 170 2.40 2.16 -15.60
N SER A 171 3.63 2.62 -15.50
CA SER A 171 4.21 3.11 -14.25
C SER A 171 3.44 4.32 -13.75
N ALA A 172 3.57 4.68 -12.49
CA ALA A 172 2.83 5.80 -11.90
C ALA A 172 2.96 7.10 -12.73
N PRO A 173 4.15 7.56 -13.16
CA PRO A 173 4.25 8.76 -14.01
C PRO A 173 3.53 8.63 -15.35
N LEU A 174 3.58 7.45 -15.98
CA LEU A 174 2.92 7.21 -17.25
C LEU A 174 1.39 7.17 -17.10
N VAL A 175 0.88 6.58 -16.02
CA VAL A 175 -0.55 6.55 -15.70
C VAL A 175 -1.07 7.97 -15.53
N PHE A 176 -0.41 8.78 -14.71
CA PHE A 176 -0.83 10.18 -14.52
C PHE A 176 -0.66 11.01 -15.80
N ARG A 177 0.39 10.80 -16.59
CA ARG A 177 0.57 11.45 -17.89
C ARG A 177 -0.59 11.13 -18.85
N ARG A 178 -1.00 9.86 -18.93
CA ARG A 178 -2.14 9.41 -19.73
C ARG A 178 -3.47 9.93 -19.21
N PHE A 179 -3.60 10.04 -17.89
CA PHE A 179 -4.78 10.65 -17.28
C PHE A 179 -4.94 12.12 -17.66
N LYS A 180 -3.88 12.91 -17.51
CA LYS A 180 -3.80 14.30 -17.96
C LYS A 180 -2.33 14.71 -18.08
N LYS A 181 -1.93 15.33 -19.19
CA LYS A 181 -0.52 15.74 -19.42
C LYS A 181 0.13 16.46 -18.24
N ARG A 182 -0.61 17.35 -17.58
CA ARG A 182 -0.11 18.18 -16.46
C ARG A 182 -0.02 17.44 -15.13
N THR A 183 -0.55 16.22 -15.01
CA THR A 183 -0.54 15.45 -13.75
C THR A 183 0.62 14.45 -13.65
N GLU A 184 1.49 14.36 -14.66
CA GLU A 184 2.69 13.52 -14.65
C GLU A 184 3.55 13.71 -13.39
N PRO A 185 3.77 14.95 -12.85
CA PRO A 185 4.54 15.15 -11.61
C PRO A 185 4.02 14.36 -10.42
N LEU A 186 2.70 14.13 -10.29
CA LEU A 186 2.13 13.34 -9.18
C LEU A 186 2.68 11.92 -9.16
N GLY A 187 2.82 11.31 -10.33
CA GLY A 187 3.43 9.98 -10.44
C GLY A 187 4.92 9.98 -10.08
N TRP A 188 5.66 11.05 -10.40
CA TRP A 188 7.06 11.18 -10.02
C TRP A 188 7.24 11.43 -8.52
N ILE A 189 6.32 12.14 -7.85
CA ILE A 189 6.32 12.25 -6.39
C ILE A 189 6.13 10.86 -5.76
N GLN A 190 5.19 10.04 -6.26
CA GLN A 190 5.00 8.66 -5.79
C GLN A 190 6.26 7.81 -5.97
N VAL A 191 6.94 7.94 -7.11
CA VAL A 191 8.21 7.25 -7.39
C VAL A 191 9.32 7.71 -6.43
N GLY A 192 9.42 9.02 -6.16
CA GLY A 192 10.40 9.58 -5.23
C GLY A 192 10.17 9.08 -3.80
N ILE A 193 8.94 9.07 -3.33
CA ILE A 193 8.58 8.51 -2.02
C ILE A 193 8.95 7.03 -1.94
N ALA A 194 8.55 6.23 -2.94
CA ALA A 194 8.89 4.81 -3.00
C ALA A 194 10.42 4.60 -3.03
N PHE A 195 11.17 5.46 -3.71
CA PHE A 195 12.64 5.41 -3.76
C PHE A 195 13.24 5.57 -2.36
N PHE A 196 12.88 6.63 -1.64
CA PHE A 196 13.45 6.88 -0.31
C PHE A 196 13.00 5.84 0.71
N ILE A 197 11.74 5.42 0.70
CA ILE A 197 11.29 4.32 1.56
C ILE A 197 12.09 3.03 1.28
N THR A 198 12.27 2.66 0.03
CA THR A 198 12.97 1.42 -0.33
C THR A 198 14.40 1.38 0.21
N ILE A 199 15.15 2.50 0.15
CA ILE A 199 16.56 2.50 0.55
C ILE A 199 16.76 2.34 2.06
N TYR A 200 15.86 2.88 2.91
CA TYR A 200 15.96 2.65 4.35
C TYR A 200 15.26 1.35 4.79
N TYR A 201 14.16 0.97 4.14
CA TYR A 201 13.42 -0.24 4.50
C TYR A 201 14.23 -1.51 4.34
N ALA A 202 15.16 -1.53 3.38
CA ALA A 202 16.04 -2.67 3.12
C ALA A 202 16.94 -3.01 4.32
N VAL A 203 17.41 -2.01 5.13
CA VAL A 203 18.28 -2.28 6.26
C VAL A 203 17.54 -2.99 7.40
N ILE A 204 16.27 -2.63 7.63
CA ILE A 204 15.45 -3.28 8.65
C ILE A 204 15.25 -4.77 8.33
N ILE A 205 15.08 -5.10 7.03
CA ILE A 205 15.01 -6.49 6.57
C ILE A 205 16.35 -7.20 6.82
N GLY A 206 17.48 -6.51 6.59
CA GLY A 206 18.81 -7.01 6.91
C GLY A 206 18.97 -7.31 8.40
N TRP A 207 18.52 -6.42 9.28
CA TRP A 207 18.51 -6.65 10.73
C TRP A 207 17.65 -7.87 11.10
N ALA A 208 16.42 -7.96 10.55
CA ALA A 208 15.54 -9.11 10.79
C ALA A 208 16.18 -10.44 10.34
N GLY A 209 16.86 -10.44 9.19
CA GLY A 209 17.59 -11.61 8.70
C GLY A 209 18.75 -12.03 9.62
N LEU A 210 19.54 -11.06 10.10
CA LEU A 210 20.61 -11.35 11.07
C LEU A 210 20.05 -11.82 12.41
N TYR A 211 19.00 -11.18 12.92
CA TYR A 211 18.36 -11.58 14.17
C TYR A 211 17.72 -12.96 14.08
N ALA A 212 17.19 -13.37 12.93
CA ALA A 212 16.72 -14.74 12.73
C ALA A 212 17.84 -15.76 12.99
N ILE A 213 19.04 -15.53 12.45
CA ILE A 213 20.20 -16.42 12.67
C ILE A 213 20.69 -16.34 14.12
N LYS A 214 20.83 -15.12 14.66
CA LYS A 214 21.30 -14.85 16.03
C LYS A 214 20.35 -15.39 17.10
N SER A 215 19.05 -15.52 16.79
CA SER A 215 18.05 -16.11 17.69
C SER A 215 18.38 -17.54 18.09
N LEU A 216 18.93 -18.35 17.19
CA LEU A 216 19.23 -19.76 17.46
C LEU A 216 20.22 -19.94 18.63
N THR A 217 21.06 -18.95 18.87
CA THR A 217 22.04 -18.92 19.97
C THR A 217 21.71 -17.87 21.02
N GLN A 218 20.63 -17.10 20.84
CA GLN A 218 20.28 -15.96 21.69
C GLN A 218 21.48 -15.01 21.91
N ALA A 219 22.14 -14.64 20.80
CA ALA A 219 23.42 -13.93 20.81
C ALA A 219 23.36 -12.52 21.44
N TRP A 220 22.18 -12.00 21.73
CA TRP A 220 21.97 -10.73 22.42
C TRP A 220 22.14 -10.80 23.95
N GLY A 221 22.30 -12.02 24.53
CA GLY A 221 22.52 -12.19 25.96
C GLY A 221 21.36 -11.73 26.84
N ASP A 222 21.68 -11.33 28.06
CA ASP A 222 20.66 -10.95 29.07
C ASP A 222 20.22 -9.48 28.94
N ASP A 223 20.92 -8.65 28.17
CA ASP A 223 20.60 -7.25 27.91
C ASP A 223 20.44 -6.96 26.41
N PRO A 224 19.28 -7.24 25.84
CA PRO A 224 18.99 -6.98 24.42
C PRO A 224 19.04 -5.51 24.03
N ASP A 225 18.82 -4.58 24.96
CA ASP A 225 18.86 -3.13 24.68
C ASP A 225 20.29 -2.68 24.39
N THR A 226 21.20 -2.92 25.34
CA THR A 226 22.63 -2.61 25.15
C THR A 226 23.19 -3.35 23.94
N TYR A 227 22.81 -4.63 23.75
CA TYR A 227 23.26 -5.38 22.58
C TYR A 227 22.77 -4.73 21.27
N PHE A 228 21.52 -4.33 21.17
CA PHE A 228 20.98 -3.78 19.92
C PHE A 228 21.64 -2.44 19.57
N PHE A 229 21.67 -1.50 20.50
CA PHE A 229 22.20 -0.16 20.22
C PHE A 229 23.73 -0.11 20.21
N SER A 230 24.41 -0.73 21.18
CA SER A 230 25.85 -0.58 21.33
C SER A 230 26.66 -1.63 20.55
N ASP A 231 26.26 -2.92 20.57
CA ASP A 231 27.04 -3.98 19.94
C ASP A 231 26.63 -4.24 18.49
N PHE A 232 25.31 -4.24 18.23
CA PHE A 232 24.77 -4.61 16.92
C PHE A 232 24.74 -3.42 15.95
N LEU A 233 24.20 -2.26 16.35
CA LEU A 233 24.14 -1.07 15.52
C LEU A 233 25.39 -0.20 15.66
N GLN A 234 26.11 -0.29 16.78
CA GLN A 234 27.19 0.63 17.16
C GLN A 234 26.72 2.08 17.06
N PHE A 235 25.50 2.33 17.56
CA PHE A 235 24.78 3.57 17.35
C PHE A 235 25.47 4.74 18.06
N ASP A 236 25.77 5.78 17.30
CA ASP A 236 26.30 7.06 17.78
C ASP A 236 25.22 8.14 17.67
N ALA A 237 24.65 8.51 18.81
CA ALA A 237 23.60 9.51 18.91
C ALA A 237 24.12 10.95 18.73
N GLU A 238 25.41 11.19 18.95
CA GLU A 238 25.99 12.54 18.91
C GLU A 238 26.38 12.96 17.48
N SER A 239 26.69 12.00 16.62
CA SER A 239 27.08 12.27 15.23
C SER A 239 25.84 12.56 14.36
N ALA A 240 25.75 13.76 13.82
CA ALA A 240 24.73 14.13 12.85
C ALA A 240 24.80 13.27 11.57
N PHE A 241 25.97 12.84 11.17
CA PHE A 241 26.25 11.96 10.06
C PHE A 241 27.59 11.27 10.25
N SER A 242 27.63 9.95 10.17
CA SER A 242 28.86 9.16 10.23
C SER A 242 29.03 8.36 8.93
N LEU A 243 30.28 8.16 8.54
CA LEU A 243 30.67 7.24 7.47
C LEU A 243 31.28 5.93 8.03
N ASP A 244 31.25 5.77 9.36
CA ASP A 244 31.77 4.57 10.02
C ASP A 244 30.82 3.39 9.77
N ILE A 245 31.23 2.52 8.87
CA ILE A 245 30.43 1.38 8.41
C ILE A 245 30.48 0.28 9.45
N VAL A 246 29.30 -0.27 9.78
CA VAL A 246 29.14 -1.49 10.59
C VAL A 246 29.14 -2.72 9.66
N PRO A 247 30.23 -3.51 9.62
CA PRO A 247 30.43 -4.52 8.57
C PRO A 247 29.34 -5.59 8.51
N GLN A 248 28.82 -6.02 9.66
CA GLN A 248 27.76 -7.02 9.71
C GLN A 248 26.45 -6.53 9.08
N ILE A 249 26.11 -5.23 9.28
CA ILE A 249 24.91 -4.61 8.70
C ILE A 249 25.12 -4.42 7.20
N ALA A 250 26.30 -3.92 6.78
CA ALA A 250 26.65 -3.75 5.37
C ALA A 250 26.55 -5.07 4.60
N LEU A 251 27.04 -6.17 5.16
CA LEU A 251 26.98 -7.49 4.55
C LEU A 251 25.53 -7.97 4.41
N ALA A 252 24.73 -7.86 5.46
CA ALA A 252 23.32 -8.26 5.42
C ALA A 252 22.54 -7.44 4.38
N LEU A 253 22.75 -6.13 4.38
CA LEU A 253 22.11 -5.20 3.44
C LEU A 253 22.51 -5.51 2.00
N PHE A 254 23.80 -5.85 1.75
CA PHE A 254 24.27 -6.30 0.44
C PHE A 254 23.48 -7.54 -0.05
N PHE A 255 23.28 -8.54 0.80
CA PHE A 255 22.51 -9.75 0.42
C PHE A 255 21.04 -9.46 0.20
N VAL A 256 20.43 -8.57 0.99
CA VAL A 256 19.04 -8.11 0.77
C VAL A 256 18.90 -7.48 -0.61
N TRP A 257 19.79 -6.55 -0.96
CA TRP A 257 19.77 -5.90 -2.28
C TRP A 257 20.06 -6.86 -3.43
N LEU A 258 21.03 -7.76 -3.26
CA LEU A 258 21.33 -8.78 -4.26
C LEU A 258 20.09 -9.64 -4.57
N LEU A 259 19.41 -10.11 -3.53
CA LEU A 259 18.20 -10.92 -3.69
C LEU A 259 17.06 -10.11 -4.31
N ALA A 260 16.86 -8.85 -3.89
CA ALA A 260 15.84 -7.97 -4.45
C ALA A 260 16.05 -7.71 -5.95
N ILE A 261 17.28 -7.39 -6.35
CA ILE A 261 17.64 -7.17 -7.76
C ILE A 261 17.40 -8.42 -8.59
N ILE A 262 17.81 -9.60 -8.10
CA ILE A 262 17.60 -10.88 -8.80
C ILE A 262 16.10 -11.11 -9.02
N VAL A 263 15.27 -10.99 -7.99
CA VAL A 263 13.83 -11.22 -8.10
C VAL A 263 13.18 -10.26 -9.10
N LEU A 264 13.52 -8.97 -9.06
CA LEU A 264 12.96 -8.00 -10.01
C LEU A 264 13.45 -8.20 -11.44
N ALA A 265 14.71 -8.58 -11.63
CA ALA A 265 15.27 -8.87 -12.95
C ALA A 265 14.60 -10.06 -13.66
N VAL A 266 14.05 -11.02 -12.89
CA VAL A 266 13.30 -12.16 -13.42
C VAL A 266 11.94 -11.74 -13.98
N GLY A 267 11.32 -10.66 -13.45
CA GLY A 267 10.05 -10.09 -13.94
C GLY A 267 8.92 -10.14 -12.93
N VAL A 268 7.77 -9.56 -13.32
CA VAL A 268 6.63 -9.41 -12.41
C VAL A 268 6.01 -10.77 -12.05
N ASP A 269 5.66 -11.58 -13.02
CA ASP A 269 4.98 -12.85 -12.77
C ASP A 269 5.92 -13.94 -12.22
N LYS A 270 7.07 -14.12 -12.88
CA LYS A 270 8.03 -15.18 -12.53
C LYS A 270 8.93 -14.82 -11.33
N GLY A 271 9.16 -13.55 -11.08
CA GLY A 271 9.90 -13.04 -9.92
C GLY A 271 8.95 -12.73 -8.78
N ILE A 272 8.40 -11.52 -8.77
CA ILE A 272 7.52 -11.02 -7.67
C ILE A 272 6.36 -11.97 -7.40
N GLY A 273 5.61 -12.38 -8.44
CA GLY A 273 4.44 -13.23 -8.28
C GLY A 273 4.76 -14.61 -7.69
N LYS A 274 5.81 -15.29 -8.17
CA LYS A 274 6.21 -16.59 -7.62
C LYS A 274 6.76 -16.49 -6.20
N VAL A 275 7.58 -15.48 -5.93
CA VAL A 275 8.12 -15.28 -4.58
C VAL A 275 6.99 -14.98 -3.60
N SER A 276 6.03 -14.12 -3.95
CA SER A 276 4.87 -13.85 -3.10
C SER A 276 4.01 -15.10 -2.87
N MET A 277 3.84 -15.96 -3.88
CA MET A 277 3.13 -17.25 -3.71
C MET A 277 3.79 -18.19 -2.70
N ILE A 278 5.10 -18.11 -2.52
CA ILE A 278 5.86 -18.96 -1.58
C ILE A 278 5.95 -18.25 -0.23
N PHE A 279 6.34 -16.97 -0.22
CA PHE A 279 6.62 -16.23 1.01
C PHE A 279 5.37 -15.97 1.85
N MET A 280 4.24 -15.61 1.20
CA MET A 280 3.01 -15.29 1.95
C MET A 280 2.46 -16.46 2.77
N PRO A 281 2.28 -17.67 2.24
CA PRO A 281 1.87 -18.81 3.06
C PRO A 281 2.88 -19.15 4.17
N ILE A 282 4.18 -19.10 3.88
CA ILE A 282 5.23 -19.38 4.88
C ILE A 282 5.16 -18.32 5.99
N LEU A 283 5.06 -17.02 5.63
CA LEU A 283 4.89 -15.92 6.59
C LEU A 283 3.70 -16.17 7.51
N VAL A 284 2.52 -16.44 6.95
CA VAL A 284 1.30 -16.64 7.75
C VAL A 284 1.45 -17.86 8.67
N ILE A 285 2.00 -18.97 8.17
CA ILE A 285 2.18 -20.19 8.96
C ILE A 285 3.20 -19.98 10.09
N THR A 286 4.37 -19.40 9.79
CA THR A 286 5.42 -19.18 10.80
C THR A 286 4.96 -18.21 11.86
N PHE A 287 4.31 -17.11 11.45
CA PHE A 287 3.79 -16.13 12.40
C PHE A 287 2.63 -16.68 13.24
N LEU A 288 1.73 -17.47 12.63
CA LEU A 288 0.64 -18.14 13.37
C LEU A 288 1.19 -19.10 14.43
N ILE A 289 2.25 -19.85 14.13
CA ILE A 289 2.91 -20.73 15.11
C ILE A 289 3.43 -19.91 16.30
N VAL A 290 4.06 -18.76 16.04
CA VAL A 290 4.54 -17.83 17.08
C VAL A 290 3.37 -17.28 17.90
N CYS A 291 2.29 -16.83 17.26
CA CYS A 291 1.10 -16.31 17.94
C CYS A 291 0.44 -17.40 18.82
N ILE A 292 0.25 -18.61 18.29
CA ILE A 292 -0.32 -19.71 19.09
C ILE A 292 0.56 -19.98 20.31
N ARG A 293 1.88 -20.02 20.15
CA ARG A 293 2.80 -20.23 21.28
C ARG A 293 2.70 -19.09 22.30
N ALA A 294 2.63 -17.83 21.84
CA ALA A 294 2.52 -16.66 22.70
C ALA A 294 1.25 -16.71 23.57
N VAL A 295 0.11 -17.07 22.99
CA VAL A 295 -1.18 -17.18 23.72
C VAL A 295 -1.15 -18.25 24.84
N PHE A 296 -0.33 -19.30 24.68
CA PHE A 296 -0.17 -20.34 25.72
C PHE A 296 0.98 -20.07 26.71
N LEU A 297 1.56 -18.87 26.72
CA LEU A 297 2.52 -18.46 27.76
C LEU A 297 1.80 -18.09 29.05
N PRO A 298 2.38 -18.41 30.24
CA PRO A 298 1.83 -17.97 31.52
C PRO A 298 1.78 -16.44 31.60
N GLY A 299 0.62 -15.86 31.89
CA GLY A 299 0.43 -14.40 31.93
C GLY A 299 0.05 -13.77 30.59
N ALA A 300 -0.10 -14.56 29.51
CA ALA A 300 -0.56 -14.06 28.22
C ALA A 300 -1.94 -13.37 28.31
N GLU A 301 -2.80 -13.85 29.21
CA GLU A 301 -4.12 -13.28 29.48
C GLU A 301 -4.03 -11.83 29.92
N VAL A 302 -3.02 -11.42 30.66
CA VAL A 302 -2.83 -10.04 31.14
C VAL A 302 -2.60 -9.08 29.95
N GLY A 303 -1.77 -9.49 29.00
CA GLY A 303 -1.53 -8.70 27.80
C GLY A 303 -2.74 -8.67 26.85
N LEU A 304 -3.43 -9.81 26.71
CA LEU A 304 -4.65 -9.87 25.88
C LEU A 304 -5.77 -9.01 26.49
N ASP A 305 -5.88 -9.00 27.81
CA ASP A 305 -6.84 -8.15 28.53
C ASP A 305 -6.50 -6.66 28.30
N ALA A 306 -5.23 -6.30 28.40
CA ALA A 306 -4.76 -4.94 28.11
C ALA A 306 -5.08 -4.50 26.67
N LEU A 307 -4.92 -5.39 25.68
CA LEU A 307 -5.23 -5.09 24.29
C LEU A 307 -6.74 -4.99 24.01
N PHE A 308 -7.55 -5.91 24.58
CA PHE A 308 -8.95 -6.05 24.21
C PHE A 308 -9.93 -5.39 25.17
N THR A 309 -9.53 -5.03 26.38
CA THR A 309 -10.39 -4.26 27.29
C THR A 309 -10.70 -2.89 26.68
N PRO A 310 -11.99 -2.59 26.40
CA PRO A 310 -12.32 -1.39 25.65
C PRO A 310 -12.40 -0.17 26.58
N ASP A 311 -11.63 0.86 26.29
CA ASP A 311 -11.89 2.20 26.81
C ASP A 311 -12.86 2.94 25.87
N TRP A 312 -14.15 2.90 26.22
CA TRP A 312 -15.20 3.56 25.44
C TRP A 312 -15.07 5.08 25.43
N SER A 313 -14.41 5.68 26.41
CA SER A 313 -14.19 7.12 26.47
C SER A 313 -13.26 7.59 25.35
N ALA A 314 -12.33 6.75 24.90
CA ALA A 314 -11.42 7.00 23.80
C ALA A 314 -12.15 7.34 22.49
N LEU A 315 -13.34 6.80 22.24
CA LEU A 315 -14.12 7.10 21.04
C LEU A 315 -14.55 8.56 20.92
N THR A 316 -14.58 9.30 22.04
CA THR A 316 -14.89 10.74 22.04
C THR A 316 -13.67 11.61 21.74
N ASN A 317 -12.46 11.03 21.74
CA ASN A 317 -11.23 11.74 21.44
C ASN A 317 -10.95 11.73 19.92
N PRO A 318 -10.90 12.89 19.25
CA PRO A 318 -10.61 12.97 17.80
C PRO A 318 -9.25 12.36 17.41
N THR A 319 -8.25 12.36 18.30
CA THR A 319 -6.91 11.82 18.02
C THR A 319 -6.95 10.32 17.77
N VAL A 320 -7.82 9.59 18.45
CA VAL A 320 -8.03 8.13 18.25
C VAL A 320 -8.51 7.83 16.82
N TRP A 321 -9.41 8.66 16.30
CA TRP A 321 -9.88 8.54 14.92
C TRP A 321 -8.75 8.84 13.91
N VAL A 322 -7.95 9.88 14.18
CA VAL A 322 -6.78 10.21 13.34
C VAL A 322 -5.79 9.06 13.33
N ALA A 323 -5.50 8.47 14.50
CA ALA A 323 -4.61 7.32 14.62
C ALA A 323 -5.13 6.11 13.81
N ALA A 324 -6.43 5.84 13.87
CA ALA A 324 -7.07 4.75 13.14
C ALA A 324 -6.97 4.93 11.61
N TYR A 325 -7.30 6.13 11.12
CA TYR A 325 -7.15 6.42 9.69
C TYR A 325 -5.68 6.41 9.26
N GLY A 326 -4.76 6.97 10.05
CA GLY A 326 -3.33 6.95 9.81
C GLY A 326 -2.78 5.52 9.70
N GLN A 327 -3.22 4.62 10.61
CA GLN A 327 -2.84 3.20 10.55
C GLN A 327 -3.32 2.53 9.26
N ILE A 328 -4.54 2.77 8.83
CA ILE A 328 -5.10 2.17 7.61
C ILE A 328 -4.37 2.66 6.35
N PHE A 329 -4.05 3.95 6.25
CA PHE A 329 -3.31 4.47 5.10
C PHE A 329 -1.90 3.89 5.01
N PHE A 330 -1.20 3.81 6.14
CA PHE A 330 0.12 3.22 6.23
C PHE A 330 0.10 1.74 5.83
N SER A 331 -0.83 0.98 6.40
CA SER A 331 -0.90 -0.48 6.29
C SER A 331 -1.32 -0.97 4.89
N LEU A 332 -2.24 -0.30 4.21
CA LEU A 332 -2.74 -0.76 2.91
C LEU A 332 -1.86 -0.40 1.71
N SER A 333 -0.74 0.26 1.93
CA SER A 333 0.19 0.68 0.85
C SER A 333 -0.50 1.48 -0.27
N VAL A 334 -1.45 2.36 0.08
CA VAL A 334 -2.21 3.17 -0.86
C VAL A 334 -1.65 4.58 -1.01
N GLY A 335 -1.84 5.18 -2.18
CA GLY A 335 -1.50 6.58 -2.44
C GLY A 335 -0.06 6.83 -2.91
N PHE A 336 0.89 5.90 -2.77
CA PHE A 336 2.29 6.09 -3.20
C PHE A 336 2.75 5.16 -4.34
N GLY A 337 1.80 4.76 -5.18
CA GLY A 337 2.08 4.17 -6.48
C GLY A 337 2.21 2.65 -6.53
N ILE A 338 2.26 1.93 -5.39
CA ILE A 338 2.40 0.47 -5.39
C ILE A 338 1.16 -0.19 -6.01
N MET A 339 -0.01 0.05 -5.44
CA MET A 339 -1.25 -0.60 -5.87
C MET A 339 -1.66 -0.16 -7.28
N LEU A 340 -1.35 1.09 -7.65
CA LEU A 340 -1.48 1.61 -9.00
C LEU A 340 -0.55 0.86 -9.99
N THR A 341 0.73 0.67 -9.64
CA THR A 341 1.70 -0.03 -10.49
C THR A 341 1.32 -1.50 -10.66
N TYR A 342 0.97 -2.18 -9.58
CA TYR A 342 0.58 -3.59 -9.60
C TYR A 342 -0.69 -3.83 -10.41
N SER A 343 -1.72 -2.99 -10.26
CA SER A 343 -2.96 -3.11 -11.02
C SER A 343 -2.76 -2.89 -12.52
N SER A 344 -1.71 -2.16 -12.92
CA SER A 344 -1.35 -1.97 -14.33
C SER A 344 -0.89 -3.27 -15.01
N TYR A 345 -0.50 -4.29 -14.25
CA TYR A 345 -0.12 -5.63 -14.73
C TYR A 345 -1.27 -6.63 -14.73
N LEU A 346 -2.50 -6.20 -14.48
CA LEU A 346 -3.68 -7.07 -14.49
C LEU A 346 -4.22 -7.32 -15.90
N LYS A 347 -4.94 -8.44 -16.06
CA LYS A 347 -5.69 -8.72 -17.29
C LYS A 347 -6.88 -7.79 -17.44
N PRO A 348 -7.34 -7.47 -18.66
CA PRO A 348 -8.40 -6.47 -18.92
C PRO A 348 -9.73 -6.70 -18.18
N ARG A 349 -10.10 -7.97 -17.94
CA ARG A 349 -11.37 -8.35 -17.28
C ARG A 349 -11.15 -8.85 -15.85
N THR A 350 -10.18 -8.28 -15.12
CA THR A 350 -9.95 -8.67 -13.72
C THR A 350 -10.94 -7.97 -12.80
N ASN A 351 -11.57 -8.73 -11.91
CA ASN A 351 -12.46 -8.20 -10.88
C ASN A 351 -11.68 -7.38 -9.85
N LEU A 352 -11.71 -6.05 -9.98
CA LEU A 352 -10.91 -5.13 -9.16
C LEU A 352 -11.47 -4.97 -7.75
N THR A 353 -12.79 -4.70 -7.61
CA THR A 353 -13.38 -4.46 -6.30
C THR A 353 -13.34 -5.70 -5.42
N GLY A 354 -13.66 -6.87 -5.97
CA GLY A 354 -13.55 -8.12 -5.21
C GLY A 354 -12.12 -8.47 -4.82
N THR A 355 -11.13 -8.06 -5.60
CA THR A 355 -9.71 -8.25 -5.24
C THR A 355 -9.30 -7.26 -4.15
N GLY A 356 -9.71 -5.99 -4.24
CA GLY A 356 -9.40 -4.98 -3.24
C GLY A 356 -10.03 -5.27 -1.88
N LEU A 357 -11.28 -5.77 -1.85
CA LEU A 357 -11.90 -6.23 -0.60
C LEU A 357 -11.07 -7.35 0.05
N VAL A 358 -10.70 -8.37 -0.71
CA VAL A 358 -9.89 -9.48 -0.17
C VAL A 358 -8.54 -8.97 0.34
N THR A 359 -7.87 -8.08 -0.40
CA THR A 359 -6.59 -7.51 0.01
C THR A 359 -6.73 -6.69 1.30
N GLY A 360 -7.73 -5.80 1.39
CA GLY A 360 -7.93 -4.97 2.57
C GLY A 360 -8.26 -5.79 3.82
N PHE A 361 -9.21 -6.73 3.72
CA PHE A 361 -9.57 -7.58 4.87
C PHE A 361 -8.47 -8.57 5.26
N ALA A 362 -7.72 -9.13 4.30
CA ALA A 362 -6.60 -10.02 4.61
C ALA A 362 -5.50 -9.28 5.37
N ASN A 363 -5.18 -8.05 4.95
CA ASN A 363 -4.24 -7.20 5.67
C ASN A 363 -4.70 -6.91 7.10
N SER A 364 -5.94 -6.43 7.27
CA SER A 364 -6.48 -6.12 8.59
C SER A 364 -6.63 -7.34 9.50
N SER A 365 -6.96 -8.50 8.93
CA SER A 365 -6.98 -9.76 9.69
C SER A 365 -5.59 -10.14 10.20
N PHE A 366 -4.55 -9.89 9.41
CA PHE A 366 -3.17 -10.13 9.83
C PHE A 366 -2.74 -9.15 10.93
N GLU A 367 -3.16 -7.88 10.88
CA GLU A 367 -2.90 -6.90 11.97
C GLU A 367 -3.51 -7.33 13.30
N VAL A 368 -4.78 -7.77 13.28
CA VAL A 368 -5.43 -8.26 14.49
C VAL A 368 -4.73 -9.52 15.03
N LEU A 369 -4.35 -10.44 14.14
CA LEU A 369 -3.55 -11.62 14.51
C LEU A 369 -2.22 -11.21 15.15
N ALA A 370 -1.55 -10.20 14.58
CA ALA A 370 -0.31 -9.67 15.12
C ALA A 370 -0.52 -9.03 16.50
N GLY A 371 -1.60 -8.27 16.68
CA GLY A 371 -2.00 -7.72 17.98
C GLY A 371 -2.12 -8.80 19.05
N ILE A 372 -2.83 -9.89 18.73
CA ILE A 372 -2.99 -11.03 19.64
C ILE A 372 -1.64 -11.62 20.04
N GLY A 373 -0.78 -11.93 19.05
CA GLY A 373 0.52 -12.56 19.31
C GLY A 373 1.46 -11.66 20.11
N VAL A 374 1.54 -10.39 19.74
CA VAL A 374 2.41 -9.39 20.39
C VAL A 374 1.98 -9.14 21.83
N PHE A 375 0.69 -8.86 22.08
CA PHE A 375 0.24 -8.56 23.43
C PHE A 375 0.19 -9.78 24.35
N ALA A 376 -0.08 -10.96 23.82
CA ALA A 376 0.11 -12.21 24.59
C ALA A 376 1.56 -12.37 25.06
N ALA A 377 2.54 -12.05 24.20
CA ALA A 377 3.95 -12.10 24.56
C ALA A 377 4.36 -10.98 25.55
N LEU A 378 3.84 -9.76 25.39
CA LEU A 378 4.06 -8.64 26.33
C LEU A 378 3.44 -8.93 27.69
N GLY A 379 2.25 -9.56 27.76
CA GLY A 379 1.64 -9.99 29.01
C GLY A 379 2.51 -10.99 29.78
N PHE A 380 3.07 -11.98 29.09
CA PHE A 380 4.04 -12.88 29.67
C PHE A 380 5.25 -12.12 30.25
N MET A 381 5.83 -11.19 29.51
CA MET A 381 6.97 -10.39 29.96
C MET A 381 6.62 -9.54 31.19
N ALA A 382 5.47 -8.86 31.18
CA ALA A 382 4.99 -8.04 32.28
C ALA A 382 4.85 -8.85 33.59
N VAL A 383 4.26 -10.04 33.50
CA VAL A 383 4.11 -10.94 34.66
C VAL A 383 5.48 -11.45 35.15
N GLN A 384 6.41 -11.81 34.25
CA GLN A 384 7.75 -12.27 34.65
C GLN A 384 8.57 -11.16 35.31
N ALA A 385 8.47 -9.93 34.80
CA ALA A 385 9.17 -8.76 35.35
C ALA A 385 8.45 -8.15 36.57
N ASN A 386 7.22 -8.60 36.86
CA ASN A 386 6.34 -8.04 37.90
C ASN A 386 6.12 -6.53 37.73
N VAL A 387 5.85 -6.10 36.49
CA VAL A 387 5.53 -4.73 36.11
C VAL A 387 4.21 -4.68 35.35
N ALA A 388 3.67 -3.48 35.12
CA ALA A 388 2.48 -3.33 34.31
C ALA A 388 2.77 -3.46 32.80
N VAL A 389 1.74 -3.76 31.98
CA VAL A 389 1.92 -3.97 30.53
C VAL A 389 2.37 -2.69 29.84
N ASP A 390 1.99 -1.52 30.32
CA ASP A 390 2.39 -0.21 29.80
C ASP A 390 3.90 0.06 29.96
N GLU A 391 4.54 -0.51 30.98
CA GLU A 391 5.97 -0.38 31.19
C GLU A 391 6.82 -1.22 30.18
N VAL A 392 6.24 -2.27 29.63
CA VAL A 392 6.90 -3.15 28.64
C VAL A 392 6.40 -2.93 27.22
N ALA A 393 5.25 -2.29 27.05
CA ALA A 393 4.66 -2.01 25.76
C ALA A 393 5.44 -0.88 25.08
N THR A 394 6.22 -1.25 24.06
CA THR A 394 6.95 -0.34 23.21
C THR A 394 6.48 -0.47 21.76
N SER A 395 6.84 0.47 20.90
CA SER A 395 6.47 0.44 19.48
C SER A 395 7.69 0.36 18.57
N GLY A 396 7.46 0.03 17.31
CA GLY A 396 8.46 0.12 16.27
C GLY A 396 9.66 -0.81 16.45
N ILE A 397 10.85 -0.26 16.21
CA ILE A 397 12.11 -0.99 16.23
C ILE A 397 12.43 -1.55 17.62
N GLY A 398 12.14 -0.78 18.69
CA GLY A 398 12.34 -1.22 20.08
C GLY A 398 11.53 -2.46 20.43
N LEU A 399 10.26 -2.51 20.02
CA LEU A 399 9.44 -3.72 20.22
C LEU A 399 10.05 -4.94 19.55
N ALA A 400 10.47 -4.81 18.28
CA ALA A 400 10.95 -5.96 17.51
C ALA A 400 12.34 -6.43 17.93
N PHE A 401 13.28 -5.50 18.19
CA PHE A 401 14.70 -5.85 18.35
C PHE A 401 15.23 -5.75 19.79
N VAL A 402 14.40 -5.25 20.72
CA VAL A 402 14.71 -5.21 22.16
C VAL A 402 13.72 -6.03 22.96
N ALA A 403 12.41 -5.70 22.93
CA ALA A 403 11.41 -6.37 23.75
C ALA A 403 11.23 -7.85 23.37
N PHE A 404 11.09 -8.16 22.06
CA PHE A 404 10.96 -9.57 21.65
C PHE A 404 12.18 -10.44 21.98
N PRO A 405 13.44 -10.03 21.77
CA PRO A 405 14.60 -10.74 22.29
C PRO A 405 14.57 -11.01 23.80
N ALA A 406 14.14 -10.02 24.62
CA ALA A 406 13.98 -10.22 26.06
C ALA A 406 12.92 -11.30 26.39
N ILE A 407 11.78 -11.29 25.67
CA ILE A 407 10.73 -12.33 25.78
C ILE A 407 11.28 -13.70 25.37
N ILE A 408 12.00 -13.77 24.24
CA ILE A 408 12.59 -15.01 23.70
C ILE A 408 13.55 -15.66 24.70
N ASN A 409 14.32 -14.87 25.45
CA ASN A 409 15.22 -15.37 26.47
C ASN A 409 14.48 -16.14 27.58
N GLN A 410 13.27 -15.75 27.91
CA GLN A 410 12.48 -16.34 28.99
C GLN A 410 11.58 -17.50 28.50
N MET A 411 11.45 -17.67 27.17
CA MET A 411 10.56 -18.70 26.61
C MET A 411 11.24 -20.06 26.50
N PRO A 412 10.53 -21.18 26.83
CA PRO A 412 10.98 -22.53 26.45
C PRO A 412 11.15 -22.64 24.92
N LEU A 413 12.29 -23.15 24.47
CA LEU A 413 12.68 -23.20 23.05
C LEU A 413 12.77 -21.79 22.40
N GLY A 414 13.13 -20.77 23.16
CA GLY A 414 13.19 -19.38 22.73
C GLY A 414 13.96 -19.19 21.43
N GLY A 415 15.11 -19.82 21.26
CA GLY A 415 15.89 -19.72 20.04
C GLY A 415 15.14 -20.14 18.77
N LEU A 416 14.31 -21.19 18.84
CA LEU A 416 13.47 -21.62 17.72
C LEU A 416 12.33 -20.61 17.43
N PHE A 417 11.63 -20.18 18.47
CA PHE A 417 10.54 -19.22 18.31
C PHE A 417 11.06 -17.85 17.88
N GLY A 418 12.22 -17.44 18.36
CA GLY A 418 12.92 -16.24 17.88
C GLY A 418 13.28 -16.35 16.39
N PHE A 419 13.84 -17.47 15.95
CA PHE A 419 14.09 -17.71 14.53
C PHE A 419 12.80 -17.58 13.70
N LEU A 420 11.70 -18.21 14.12
CA LEU A 420 10.42 -18.15 13.40
C LEU A 420 9.86 -16.71 13.37
N PHE A 421 9.96 -15.98 14.46
CA PHE A 421 9.53 -14.59 14.54
C PHE A 421 10.32 -13.68 13.59
N PHE A 422 11.65 -13.67 13.68
CA PHE A 422 12.48 -12.82 12.83
C PHE A 422 12.49 -13.28 11.37
N ALA A 423 12.35 -14.57 11.08
CA ALA A 423 12.14 -15.06 9.74
C ALA A 423 10.80 -14.57 9.16
N SER A 424 9.73 -14.53 9.96
CA SER A 424 8.45 -13.96 9.53
C SER A 424 8.56 -12.45 9.26
N LEU A 425 9.27 -11.69 10.09
CA LEU A 425 9.60 -10.28 9.85
C LEU A 425 10.37 -10.08 8.54
N PHE A 426 11.40 -10.90 8.31
CA PHE A 426 12.18 -10.88 7.07
C PHE A 426 11.30 -11.12 5.84
N LEU A 427 10.43 -12.14 5.87
CA LEU A 427 9.53 -12.46 4.77
C LEU A 427 8.51 -11.36 4.51
N ALA A 428 7.90 -10.80 5.56
CA ALA A 428 6.96 -9.69 5.47
C ALA A 428 7.63 -8.44 4.87
N GLY A 429 8.80 -8.07 5.39
CA GLY A 429 9.57 -6.95 4.89
C GLY A 429 9.98 -7.14 3.43
N PHE A 430 10.42 -8.34 3.06
CA PHE A 430 10.90 -8.63 1.71
C PHE A 430 9.80 -8.54 0.65
N THR A 431 8.58 -9.00 0.96
CA THR A 431 7.44 -8.90 0.03
C THR A 431 7.03 -7.43 -0.21
N SER A 432 7.12 -6.60 0.82
CA SER A 432 6.89 -5.15 0.71
C SER A 432 8.03 -4.44 -0.06
N LEU A 433 9.28 -4.83 0.16
CA LEU A 433 10.45 -4.27 -0.55
C LEU A 433 10.34 -4.45 -2.08
N PHE A 434 9.90 -5.63 -2.55
CA PHE A 434 9.72 -5.86 -3.98
C PHE A 434 8.70 -4.91 -4.60
N SER A 435 7.62 -4.64 -3.90
CA SER A 435 6.55 -3.78 -4.39
C SER A 435 6.98 -2.32 -4.45
N LEU A 436 7.70 -1.84 -3.45
CA LEU A 436 8.30 -0.51 -3.42
C LEU A 436 9.31 -0.33 -4.56
N LEU A 437 10.26 -1.25 -4.68
CA LEU A 437 11.29 -1.21 -5.71
C LEU A 437 10.69 -1.31 -7.12
N GLU A 438 9.59 -2.07 -7.30
CA GLU A 438 8.88 -2.17 -8.58
C GLU A 438 8.30 -0.83 -9.04
N VAL A 439 7.84 0.03 -8.14
CA VAL A 439 7.36 1.38 -8.50
C VAL A 439 8.47 2.16 -9.19
N VAL A 440 9.69 2.13 -8.64
CA VAL A 440 10.85 2.85 -9.18
C VAL A 440 11.34 2.22 -10.48
N VAL A 441 11.51 0.89 -10.48
CA VAL A 441 11.98 0.14 -11.67
C VAL A 441 11.03 0.32 -12.85
N SER A 442 9.71 0.23 -12.63
CA SER A 442 8.74 0.41 -13.71
C SER A 442 8.74 1.84 -14.26
N ALA A 443 8.95 2.85 -13.41
CA ALA A 443 9.01 4.24 -13.84
C ALA A 443 10.23 4.51 -14.72
N VAL A 444 11.40 4.07 -14.29
CA VAL A 444 12.66 4.21 -15.07
C VAL A 444 12.60 3.39 -16.35
N LYS A 445 12.08 2.15 -16.27
CA LYS A 445 11.88 1.29 -17.45
C LYS A 445 11.00 1.96 -18.51
N ASP A 446 9.82 2.47 -18.12
CA ASP A 446 8.87 3.07 -19.03
C ASP A 446 9.37 4.43 -19.58
N LYS A 447 10.09 5.23 -18.77
CA LYS A 447 10.59 6.56 -19.16
C LYS A 447 11.75 6.50 -20.13
N PHE A 448 12.68 5.56 -19.92
CA PHE A 448 13.90 5.43 -20.73
C PHE A 448 13.88 4.25 -21.71
N ASP A 449 12.72 3.59 -21.86
CA ASP A 449 12.55 2.42 -22.75
C ASP A 449 13.56 1.29 -22.51
N LEU A 450 13.86 1.04 -21.24
CA LEU A 450 14.85 0.03 -20.88
C LEU A 450 14.24 -1.37 -20.85
N GLN A 451 15.08 -2.36 -21.16
CA GLN A 451 14.72 -3.74 -20.89
C GLN A 451 14.56 -3.99 -19.38
N ARG A 452 13.67 -4.90 -19.01
CA ARG A 452 13.37 -5.23 -17.62
C ARG A 452 14.62 -5.49 -16.78
N LYS A 453 15.52 -6.34 -17.26
CA LYS A 453 16.77 -6.67 -16.55
C LYS A 453 17.65 -5.45 -16.35
N THR A 454 17.84 -4.64 -17.39
CA THR A 454 18.67 -3.43 -17.32
C THR A 454 18.08 -2.44 -16.32
N ALA A 455 16.76 -2.20 -16.36
CA ALA A 455 16.11 -1.29 -15.43
C ALA A 455 16.22 -1.79 -13.96
N ALA A 456 15.97 -3.09 -13.72
CA ALA A 456 16.06 -3.66 -12.38
C ALA A 456 17.49 -3.60 -11.81
N VAL A 457 18.50 -3.91 -12.65
CA VAL A 457 19.90 -3.87 -12.20
C VAL A 457 20.38 -2.43 -12.00
N SER A 458 20.15 -1.53 -12.97
CA SER A 458 20.64 -0.15 -12.86
C SER A 458 20.01 0.60 -11.68
N VAL A 459 18.69 0.53 -11.55
CA VAL A 459 17.96 1.15 -10.42
C VAL A 459 18.36 0.48 -9.10
N GLY A 460 18.35 -0.85 -9.05
CA GLY A 460 18.67 -1.60 -7.83
C GLY A 460 20.10 -1.34 -7.35
N VAL A 461 21.10 -1.27 -8.26
CA VAL A 461 22.50 -0.98 -7.88
C VAL A 461 22.64 0.44 -7.34
N VAL A 462 22.05 1.45 -7.98
CA VAL A 462 22.10 2.83 -7.49
C VAL A 462 21.46 2.93 -6.09
N MET A 463 20.30 2.35 -5.92
CA MET A 463 19.62 2.35 -4.61
C MET A 463 20.37 1.54 -3.56
N ALA A 464 20.98 0.42 -3.93
CA ALA A 464 21.81 -0.39 -3.03
C ALA A 464 23.04 0.40 -2.52
N ILE A 465 23.74 1.13 -3.41
CA ILE A 465 24.89 1.95 -3.04
C ILE A 465 24.44 3.03 -2.04
N LEU A 466 23.38 3.77 -2.33
CA LEU A 466 22.86 4.80 -1.43
C LEU A 466 22.40 4.20 -0.09
N SER A 467 21.72 3.06 -0.13
CA SER A 467 21.28 2.34 1.06
C SER A 467 22.46 1.91 1.93
N LEU A 468 23.50 1.32 1.34
CA LEU A 468 24.73 0.95 2.04
C LEU A 468 25.46 2.16 2.64
N MET A 469 25.57 3.25 1.89
CA MET A 469 26.27 4.45 2.37
C MET A 469 25.56 5.15 3.53
N LEU A 470 24.22 5.14 3.56
CA LEU A 470 23.44 5.88 4.55
C LEU A 470 23.04 5.04 5.77
N PHE A 471 22.75 3.75 5.59
CA PHE A 471 22.08 2.95 6.62
C PHE A 471 22.93 1.80 7.19
N SER A 472 24.11 1.52 6.64
CA SER A 472 25.05 0.58 7.26
C SER A 472 26.06 1.26 8.20
N THR A 473 25.83 2.52 8.55
CA THR A 473 26.70 3.35 9.37
C THR A 473 26.21 3.45 10.81
N THR A 474 27.05 3.93 11.71
CA THR A 474 26.71 4.15 13.12
C THR A 474 25.61 5.20 13.31
N SER A 475 25.43 6.15 12.38
CA SER A 475 24.29 7.10 12.36
C SER A 475 23.07 6.60 11.57
N GLY A 476 23.13 5.38 11.04
CA GLY A 476 22.11 4.84 10.12
C GLY A 476 20.71 4.78 10.73
N LEU A 477 20.60 4.48 12.03
CA LEU A 477 19.31 4.45 12.73
C LEU A 477 18.63 5.83 12.80
N ALA A 478 19.37 6.88 13.17
CA ALA A 478 18.83 8.24 13.22
C ALA A 478 18.38 8.73 11.83
N THR A 479 19.22 8.47 10.82
CA THR A 479 18.89 8.80 9.41
C THR A 479 17.63 8.08 8.95
N LEU A 480 17.46 6.80 9.31
CA LEU A 480 16.28 5.99 8.99
C LEU A 480 15.04 6.58 9.66
N ASP A 481 15.09 6.84 10.96
CA ASP A 481 13.95 7.31 11.75
C ASP A 481 13.42 8.65 11.24
N ILE A 482 14.32 9.62 11.01
CA ILE A 482 13.94 10.92 10.44
C ILE A 482 13.34 10.76 9.04
N MET A 483 13.99 9.98 8.17
CA MET A 483 13.53 9.79 6.79
C MET A 483 12.19 9.07 6.75
N ASP A 484 11.97 8.05 7.58
CA ASP A 484 10.70 7.33 7.73
C ASP A 484 9.57 8.28 8.16
N LYS A 485 9.81 9.08 9.19
CA LYS A 485 8.84 10.06 9.70
C LYS A 485 8.37 11.01 8.61
N PHE A 486 9.29 11.64 7.90
CA PHE A 486 8.96 12.66 6.89
C PHE A 486 8.34 12.06 5.62
N THR A 487 8.86 10.93 5.14
CA THR A 487 8.32 10.30 3.92
C THR A 487 6.94 9.70 4.14
N ASN A 488 6.69 9.07 5.30
CA ASN A 488 5.38 8.46 5.58
C ASN A 488 4.35 9.49 6.05
N ASN A 489 4.65 10.27 7.09
CA ASN A 489 3.64 11.13 7.71
C ASN A 489 3.35 12.39 6.91
N VAL A 490 4.34 12.91 6.18
CA VAL A 490 4.14 14.10 5.32
C VAL A 490 4.04 13.68 3.86
N GLY A 491 5.01 12.93 3.33
CA GLY A 491 5.12 12.61 1.91
C GLY A 491 3.92 11.82 1.38
N ILE A 492 3.62 10.64 1.96
CA ILE A 492 2.51 9.78 1.52
C ILE A 492 1.17 10.48 1.72
N VAL A 493 0.97 11.11 2.88
CA VAL A 493 -0.31 11.77 3.21
C VAL A 493 -0.57 12.93 2.24
N ALA A 494 0.45 13.75 1.96
CA ALA A 494 0.34 14.87 1.03
C ALA A 494 0.02 14.40 -0.40
N ILE A 495 0.74 13.40 -0.94
CA ILE A 495 0.51 12.96 -2.30
C ILE A 495 -0.85 12.26 -2.45
N ALA A 496 -1.26 11.44 -1.49
CA ALA A 496 -2.58 10.80 -1.50
C ALA A 496 -3.70 11.87 -1.50
N LEU A 497 -3.60 12.88 -0.64
CA LEU A 497 -4.51 14.02 -0.61
C LEU A 497 -4.56 14.76 -1.95
N ILE A 498 -3.40 15.11 -2.50
CA ILE A 498 -3.31 15.86 -3.78
C ILE A 498 -3.90 15.02 -4.93
N VAL A 499 -3.66 13.71 -4.97
CA VAL A 499 -4.24 12.84 -6.01
C VAL A 499 -5.76 12.86 -5.95
N VAL A 500 -6.38 12.72 -4.78
CA VAL A 500 -7.84 12.76 -4.64
C VAL A 500 -8.40 14.12 -5.06
N ILE A 501 -7.78 15.22 -4.60
CA ILE A 501 -8.17 16.59 -4.99
C ILE A 501 -8.07 16.77 -6.51
N VAL A 502 -6.98 16.36 -7.13
CA VAL A 502 -6.78 16.50 -8.58
C VAL A 502 -7.76 15.64 -9.36
N VAL A 503 -8.03 14.41 -8.95
CA VAL A 503 -8.93 13.49 -9.65
C VAL A 503 -10.36 14.02 -9.68
N ASP A 504 -10.89 14.49 -8.56
CA ASP A 504 -12.29 14.93 -8.51
C ASP A 504 -12.50 16.45 -8.44
N TRP A 505 -11.85 17.15 -7.51
CA TRP A 505 -12.11 18.59 -7.32
C TRP A 505 -11.62 19.44 -8.49
N VAL A 506 -10.45 19.09 -9.05
CA VAL A 506 -9.85 19.84 -10.18
C VAL A 506 -10.33 19.32 -11.53
N LEU A 507 -10.25 18.00 -11.76
CA LEU A 507 -10.55 17.40 -13.07
C LEU A 507 -11.97 16.83 -13.16
N ARG A 508 -12.65 16.61 -12.05
CA ARG A 508 -14.02 16.09 -11.95
C ARG A 508 -14.21 14.77 -12.71
N ARG A 509 -13.26 13.84 -12.55
CA ARG A 509 -13.24 12.58 -13.32
C ARG A 509 -13.43 11.33 -12.45
N ILE A 510 -13.90 11.45 -11.21
CA ILE A 510 -14.15 10.29 -10.33
C ILE A 510 -15.20 9.33 -10.92
N ASP A 511 -16.19 9.85 -11.65
CA ASP A 511 -17.23 9.05 -12.30
C ASP A 511 -16.65 8.11 -13.37
N GLU A 512 -15.58 8.51 -14.04
CA GLU A 512 -14.84 7.66 -14.98
C GLU A 512 -14.29 6.41 -14.31
N PHE A 513 -13.76 6.54 -13.10
CA PHE A 513 -13.23 5.41 -12.33
C PHE A 513 -14.33 4.54 -11.75
N SER A 514 -15.44 5.13 -11.31
CA SER A 514 -16.64 4.41 -10.91
C SER A 514 -17.17 3.53 -12.05
N MET A 515 -17.34 4.09 -13.24
CA MET A 515 -17.76 3.35 -14.43
C MET A 515 -16.77 2.25 -14.81
N HIS A 516 -15.46 2.52 -14.75
CA HIS A 516 -14.43 1.53 -15.04
C HIS A 516 -14.46 0.37 -14.04
N LEU A 517 -14.53 0.65 -12.74
CA LEU A 517 -14.67 -0.38 -11.70
C LEU A 517 -15.91 -1.23 -11.93
N ASN A 518 -17.04 -0.59 -12.18
CA ASN A 518 -18.33 -1.29 -12.38
C ASN A 518 -18.37 -2.13 -13.65
N SER A 519 -17.55 -1.81 -14.66
CA SER A 519 -17.49 -2.58 -15.92
C SER A 519 -16.72 -3.89 -15.80
N VAL A 520 -15.82 -4.03 -14.82
CA VAL A 520 -14.95 -5.21 -14.67
C VAL A 520 -15.13 -5.96 -13.36
N SER A 521 -15.95 -5.45 -12.44
CA SER A 521 -16.04 -5.94 -11.07
C SER A 521 -17.41 -6.49 -10.71
N SER A 522 -17.43 -7.50 -9.81
CA SER A 522 -18.65 -8.11 -9.29
C SER A 522 -19.38 -7.25 -8.27
N PHE A 523 -18.63 -6.46 -7.47
CA PHE A 523 -19.19 -5.52 -6.51
C PHE A 523 -19.21 -4.12 -7.12
N ARG A 524 -20.37 -3.50 -7.19
CA ARG A 524 -20.55 -2.19 -7.80
C ARG A 524 -20.25 -1.08 -6.80
N VAL A 525 -19.46 -0.11 -7.22
CA VAL A 525 -19.24 1.14 -6.48
C VAL A 525 -20.32 2.16 -6.87
N ASN A 526 -20.79 2.92 -5.90
CA ASN A 526 -21.89 3.86 -6.03
C ASN A 526 -21.54 5.23 -5.45
N THR A 527 -22.54 6.08 -5.24
CA THR A 527 -22.39 7.40 -4.63
C THR A 527 -21.69 7.37 -3.26
N LEU A 528 -21.92 6.31 -2.45
CA LEU A 528 -21.25 6.16 -1.17
C LEU A 528 -19.73 6.04 -1.33
N TRP A 529 -19.25 5.22 -2.27
CA TRP A 529 -17.81 5.13 -2.57
C TRP A 529 -17.22 6.49 -2.96
N ARG A 530 -17.95 7.26 -3.77
CA ARG A 530 -17.53 8.61 -4.15
C ARG A 530 -17.43 9.54 -2.93
N ILE A 531 -18.44 9.55 -2.05
CA ILE A 531 -18.41 10.33 -0.81
C ILE A 531 -17.22 9.91 0.05
N CYS A 532 -16.95 8.62 0.20
CA CYS A 532 -15.82 8.10 0.94
C CYS A 532 -14.49 8.61 0.39
N VAL A 533 -14.25 8.48 -0.92
CA VAL A 533 -12.98 8.92 -1.54
C VAL A 533 -12.85 10.44 -1.54
N VAL A 534 -13.89 11.16 -1.99
CA VAL A 534 -13.77 12.60 -2.28
C VAL A 534 -13.90 13.46 -1.03
N ASN A 535 -14.78 13.10 -0.11
CA ASN A 535 -15.09 13.92 1.06
C ASN A 535 -14.38 13.39 2.32
N ILE A 536 -14.64 12.13 2.71
CA ILE A 536 -14.12 11.59 3.96
C ILE A 536 -12.59 11.49 3.90
N THR A 537 -12.04 10.84 2.86
CA THR A 537 -10.60 10.70 2.71
C THR A 537 -9.88 12.05 2.63
N THR A 538 -10.43 13.03 1.88
CA THR A 538 -9.84 14.37 1.77
C THR A 538 -9.84 15.11 3.10
N LEU A 539 -10.93 15.06 3.85
CA LEU A 539 -11.01 15.72 5.17
C LEU A 539 -10.01 15.12 6.15
N VAL A 540 -9.96 13.80 6.22
CA VAL A 540 -9.07 13.11 7.17
C VAL A 540 -7.61 13.32 6.80
N LEU A 541 -7.22 13.08 5.54
CA LEU A 541 -5.84 13.30 5.11
C LEU A 541 -5.42 14.77 5.26
N GLY A 542 -6.32 15.71 4.96
CA GLY A 542 -6.06 17.14 5.14
C GLY A 542 -5.83 17.51 6.60
N PHE A 543 -6.68 17.00 7.49
CA PHE A 543 -6.55 17.22 8.93
C PHE A 543 -5.25 16.60 9.48
N THR A 544 -4.97 15.33 9.12
CA THR A 544 -3.74 14.62 9.55
C THR A 544 -2.48 15.36 9.08
N LEU A 545 -2.46 15.81 7.81
CA LEU A 545 -1.33 16.54 7.26
C LEU A 545 -1.10 17.88 7.98
N ILE A 546 -2.17 18.63 8.25
CA ILE A 546 -2.08 19.91 8.96
C ILE A 546 -1.57 19.70 10.39
N GLN A 547 -2.11 18.73 11.11
CA GLN A 547 -1.67 18.36 12.45
C GLN A 547 -0.16 18.03 12.47
N GLU A 548 0.27 17.17 11.55
CA GLU A 548 1.67 16.76 11.45
C GLU A 548 2.59 17.94 11.16
N LEU A 549 2.22 18.83 10.22
CA LEU A 549 3.02 20.01 9.91
C LEU A 549 3.09 21.01 11.08
N ILE A 550 2.01 21.15 11.85
CA ILE A 550 2.01 21.96 13.07
C ILE A 550 2.98 21.37 14.09
N THR A 551 2.89 20.07 14.36
CA THR A 551 3.80 19.38 15.31
C THR A 551 5.27 19.55 14.92
N LEU A 552 5.61 19.29 13.65
CA LEU A 552 6.98 19.44 13.12
C LEU A 552 7.48 20.88 13.07
N SER A 553 6.58 21.88 13.17
CA SER A 553 6.97 23.30 13.23
C SER A 553 7.23 23.81 14.64
N GLN A 554 6.76 23.11 15.66
CA GLN A 554 6.88 23.52 17.07
C GLN A 554 8.19 23.05 17.69
N GLU A 555 8.60 21.82 17.41
CA GLU A 555 9.80 21.21 17.98
C GLU A 555 10.52 20.34 16.92
N PRO A 556 11.88 20.28 16.96
CA PRO A 556 12.63 19.34 16.15
C PRO A 556 12.22 17.90 16.47
N TYR A 557 12.00 17.08 15.43
CA TYR A 557 11.56 15.70 15.59
C TYR A 557 12.58 14.85 16.37
N GLY A 558 12.10 14.07 17.34
CA GLY A 558 12.85 13.00 18.00
C GLY A 558 14.06 13.45 18.85
N GLY A 559 14.18 14.75 19.15
CA GLY A 559 15.36 15.28 19.85
C GLY A 559 16.63 15.31 19.00
N TYR A 560 16.52 15.03 17.69
CA TYR A 560 17.62 15.13 16.74
C TYR A 560 18.03 16.59 16.49
N SER A 561 19.27 16.79 16.05
CA SER A 561 19.73 18.14 15.70
C SER A 561 18.93 18.72 14.52
N GLU A 562 18.76 20.04 14.50
CA GLU A 562 18.08 20.75 13.40
C GLU A 562 18.69 20.42 12.04
N LEU A 563 20.02 20.24 11.99
CA LEU A 563 20.72 19.88 10.77
C LEU A 563 20.33 18.48 10.25
N GLN A 564 20.21 17.48 11.15
CA GLN A 564 19.78 16.13 10.77
C GLN A 564 18.37 16.15 10.22
N VAL A 565 17.44 16.81 10.92
CA VAL A 565 16.04 16.95 10.49
C VAL A 565 15.94 17.71 9.17
N ALA A 566 16.74 18.76 8.99
CA ALA A 566 16.78 19.50 7.73
C ALA A 566 17.30 18.65 6.56
N LEU A 567 18.38 17.87 6.76
CA LEU A 567 19.01 17.07 5.70
C LEU A 567 18.21 15.81 5.35
N PHE A 568 17.78 15.05 6.36
CA PHE A 568 17.14 13.73 6.14
C PHE A 568 15.61 13.78 6.17
N GLY A 569 15.02 14.90 6.59
CA GLY A 569 13.57 15.15 6.56
C GLY A 569 13.20 16.10 5.43
N TRP A 570 13.37 17.41 5.64
CA TRP A 570 12.90 18.45 4.72
C TRP A 570 13.58 18.42 3.35
N ALA A 571 14.93 18.23 3.32
CA ALA A 571 15.64 18.17 2.05
C ALA A 571 15.24 16.95 1.21
N VAL A 572 14.94 15.81 1.83
CA VAL A 572 14.40 14.62 1.13
C VAL A 572 13.08 14.95 0.45
N LEU A 573 12.13 15.58 1.16
CA LEU A 573 10.86 16.01 0.55
C LEU A 573 11.07 17.04 -0.57
N ALA A 574 12.00 17.98 -0.38
CA ALA A 574 12.34 18.96 -1.41
C ALA A 574 12.94 18.29 -2.66
N ILE A 575 13.85 17.34 -2.49
CA ILE A 575 14.41 16.55 -3.61
C ILE A 575 13.32 15.81 -4.38
N ILE A 576 12.38 15.17 -3.68
CA ILE A 576 11.25 14.48 -4.32
C ILE A 576 10.46 15.46 -5.19
N VAL A 577 10.13 16.64 -4.67
CA VAL A 577 9.37 17.66 -5.41
C VAL A 577 10.18 18.20 -6.61
N VAL A 578 11.46 18.50 -6.43
CA VAL A 578 12.34 18.99 -7.51
C VAL A 578 12.45 17.95 -8.62
N VAL A 579 12.70 16.68 -8.28
CA VAL A 579 12.73 15.58 -9.28
C VAL A 579 11.39 15.45 -9.99
N ALA A 580 10.27 15.57 -9.27
CA ALA A 580 8.95 15.47 -9.87
C ALA A 580 8.63 16.62 -10.85
N ILE A 581 9.22 17.78 -10.67
CA ILE A 581 9.11 18.92 -11.59
C ILE A 581 10.03 18.74 -12.82
N ILE A 582 11.23 18.24 -12.63
CA ILE A 582 12.26 18.12 -13.67
C ILE A 582 12.00 16.89 -14.57
N ALA A 583 11.62 15.75 -14.00
CA ALA A 583 11.46 14.49 -14.74
C ALA A 583 10.45 14.57 -15.92
N PRO A 584 9.35 15.32 -15.87
CA PRO A 584 8.47 15.53 -17.02
C PRO A 584 9.10 16.27 -18.20
N LEU A 585 10.19 17.00 -18.00
CA LEU A 585 10.91 17.71 -19.07
C LEU A 585 11.65 16.75 -19.99
N VAL A 586 12.02 15.57 -19.50
CA VAL A 586 12.58 14.48 -20.30
C VAL A 586 11.47 13.93 -21.21
N PRO A 587 11.68 13.84 -22.55
CA PRO A 587 10.64 13.32 -23.45
C PRO A 587 10.38 11.83 -23.21
N TRP A 588 9.14 11.41 -23.45
CA TRP A 588 8.78 10.00 -23.47
C TRP A 588 9.18 9.37 -24.81
N PRO A 589 9.46 8.04 -24.85
CA PRO A 589 9.72 7.33 -26.08
C PRO A 589 8.56 7.52 -27.08
N SER A 590 8.88 7.79 -28.35
CA SER A 590 7.89 8.15 -29.39
C SER A 590 6.89 7.04 -29.72
N HIS A 591 7.26 5.78 -29.49
CA HIS A 591 6.39 4.61 -29.72
C HIS A 591 5.37 4.38 -28.61
N LEU A 592 5.53 5.02 -27.44
CA LEU A 592 4.57 4.93 -26.34
C LEU A 592 3.42 5.90 -26.56
N SER A 593 2.18 5.39 -26.54
CA SER A 593 1.00 6.25 -26.43
C SER A 593 0.98 6.90 -25.06
N VAL A 594 1.18 8.21 -25.01
CA VAL A 594 1.18 9.00 -23.75
C VAL A 594 -0.09 9.83 -23.57
N ASP A 595 -0.99 9.83 -24.54
CA ASP A 595 -2.24 10.57 -24.51
C ASP A 595 -3.44 9.61 -24.43
N GLY A 596 -4.12 9.66 -23.30
CA GLY A 596 -5.29 8.83 -23.02
C GLY A 596 -4.98 7.36 -22.70
N PRO A 597 -6.01 6.54 -22.43
CA PRO A 597 -5.86 5.12 -22.19
C PRO A 597 -5.28 4.42 -23.42
N PRO A 598 -4.37 3.45 -23.27
CA PRO A 598 -3.88 2.67 -24.41
C PRO A 598 -5.04 1.95 -25.11
N GLY A 599 -4.97 1.87 -26.45
CA GLY A 599 -6.04 1.54 -27.38
C GLY A 599 -6.94 0.35 -27.05
N SER A 600 -7.81 -0.05 -27.98
CA SER A 600 -8.98 -0.92 -27.80
C SER A 600 -8.77 -2.25 -27.07
N ASP A 601 -7.56 -2.78 -27.00
CA ASP A 601 -7.26 -4.06 -26.35
C ASP A 601 -7.21 -3.96 -24.80
N PHE A 602 -7.15 -2.76 -24.25
CA PHE A 602 -7.02 -2.49 -22.81
C PHE A 602 -7.94 -1.35 -22.32
N GLY A 603 -8.72 -0.77 -23.21
CA GLY A 603 -9.64 0.33 -22.91
C GLY A 603 -11.04 -0.16 -22.57
N VAL A 604 -11.84 0.77 -22.09
CA VAL A 604 -13.30 0.64 -21.93
C VAL A 604 -13.88 -0.03 -23.17
N LEU A 605 -14.74 -1.02 -22.93
CA LEU A 605 -15.51 -1.66 -23.99
C LEU A 605 -16.12 -0.56 -24.90
N PRO A 606 -16.21 -0.76 -26.23
CA PRO A 606 -16.66 0.27 -27.17
C PRO A 606 -17.97 0.94 -26.79
N GLU A 607 -18.86 0.22 -26.11
CA GLU A 607 -20.15 0.69 -25.62
C GLU A 607 -20.01 1.81 -24.58
N PHE A 608 -18.96 1.78 -23.77
CA PHE A 608 -18.70 2.80 -22.74
C PHE A 608 -18.01 4.06 -23.29
N ARG A 609 -17.37 4.00 -24.46
CA ARG A 609 -16.77 5.19 -25.10
C ARG A 609 -17.78 6.31 -25.35
N ARG A 610 -19.03 5.95 -25.70
CA ARG A 610 -20.09 6.95 -25.97
C ARG A 610 -20.59 7.61 -24.69
N ALA A 611 -20.59 6.89 -23.56
CA ALA A 611 -21.02 7.41 -22.26
C ALA A 611 -19.99 8.40 -21.66
N TYR A 612 -18.69 8.22 -21.96
CA TYR A 612 -17.63 9.08 -21.43
C TYR A 612 -17.63 10.53 -21.99
N HIS A 613 -18.24 10.76 -23.14
CA HIS A 613 -18.21 12.08 -23.81
C HIS A 613 -19.44 12.94 -23.55
N ARG A 614 -20.42 12.47 -22.76
CA ARG A 614 -21.58 13.30 -22.40
C ARG A 614 -21.35 13.96 -21.04
N PRO A 615 -21.38 15.32 -20.95
CA PRO A 615 -21.41 16.00 -19.66
C PRO A 615 -22.73 15.69 -18.97
N ARG A 616 -22.69 14.91 -17.87
CA ARG A 616 -23.89 14.56 -17.09
C ARG A 616 -24.21 15.63 -16.06
N ARG A 617 -25.48 16.01 -16.01
CA ARG A 617 -26.08 16.72 -14.88
C ARG A 617 -26.24 15.77 -13.70
N TRP A 618 -25.98 16.28 -12.50
CA TRP A 618 -26.19 15.55 -11.25
C TRP A 618 -27.59 14.93 -11.17
N GLY A 619 -27.72 13.65 -10.89
CA GLY A 619 -28.95 13.03 -10.38
C GLY A 619 -29.73 12.07 -11.28
N SER A 620 -29.19 11.56 -12.38
CA SER A 620 -29.92 10.57 -13.19
C SER A 620 -29.20 9.22 -13.29
N ASP A 621 -29.58 8.29 -12.43
CA ASP A 621 -29.16 6.87 -12.52
C ASP A 621 -30.03 6.06 -13.52
N ALA A 622 -30.86 6.72 -14.33
CA ALA A 622 -31.95 6.10 -15.05
C ALA A 622 -31.56 5.33 -16.34
N ASP A 623 -30.31 5.43 -16.82
CA ASP A 623 -29.95 4.89 -18.14
C ASP A 623 -28.88 3.77 -18.09
N PHE A 624 -28.78 3.02 -17.02
CA PHE A 624 -27.86 1.88 -16.94
C PHE A 624 -28.62 0.57 -17.10
N GLU A 625 -28.68 0.03 -18.31
CA GLU A 625 -29.02 -1.39 -18.49
C GLU A 625 -27.88 -2.28 -17.94
N PRO A 626 -28.21 -3.33 -17.19
CA PRO A 626 -27.19 -4.22 -16.64
C PRO A 626 -26.50 -4.99 -17.78
N PHE A 627 -25.17 -5.06 -17.70
CA PHE A 627 -24.33 -5.88 -18.59
C PHE A 627 -24.73 -7.35 -18.48
N ASP A 628 -25.23 -7.92 -19.57
CA ASP A 628 -25.44 -9.37 -19.71
C ASP A 628 -24.16 -10.00 -20.28
N PRO A 629 -23.43 -10.81 -19.49
CA PRO A 629 -22.22 -11.47 -19.96
C PRO A 629 -22.45 -12.51 -21.07
N THR A 630 -23.69 -12.88 -21.33
CA THR A 630 -24.03 -13.89 -22.34
C THR A 630 -24.28 -13.30 -23.73
N GLU A 631 -24.68 -12.03 -23.82
CA GLU A 631 -24.99 -11.36 -25.09
C GLU A 631 -23.74 -11.02 -25.92
N ASN A 632 -22.57 -10.83 -25.26
CA ASN A 632 -21.31 -10.46 -25.92
C ASN A 632 -20.38 -11.63 -26.26
N ALA A 633 -20.78 -12.87 -25.99
CA ALA A 633 -19.98 -14.05 -26.39
C ALA A 633 -20.06 -14.36 -27.90
N LEU A 634 -20.99 -13.75 -28.63
CA LEU A 634 -21.28 -14.06 -30.04
C LEU A 634 -20.84 -12.96 -31.04
N ALA A 635 -20.41 -11.80 -30.60
CA ALA A 635 -19.95 -10.73 -31.49
C ALA A 635 -18.42 -10.71 -31.60
N VAL A 636 -17.82 -11.75 -32.15
CA VAL A 636 -16.49 -11.65 -32.77
C VAL A 636 -16.69 -11.08 -34.17
N PRO A 637 -16.20 -9.89 -34.52
CA PRO A 637 -16.25 -9.43 -35.90
C PRO A 637 -15.37 -10.36 -36.74
N VAL A 638 -15.99 -11.08 -37.65
CA VAL A 638 -15.30 -11.78 -38.74
C VAL A 638 -14.64 -10.69 -39.59
N ILE A 639 -13.30 -10.61 -39.57
CA ILE A 639 -12.53 -9.78 -40.49
C ILE A 639 -12.64 -10.45 -41.85
N THR A 640 -13.58 -10.00 -42.65
CA THR A 640 -13.58 -10.30 -44.09
C THR A 640 -12.49 -9.43 -44.74
N ASN A 641 -11.38 -10.05 -45.14
CA ASN A 641 -10.43 -9.46 -46.05
C ASN A 641 -11.11 -9.29 -47.42
N THR A 642 -11.64 -8.12 -47.71
CA THR A 642 -11.98 -7.70 -49.04
C THR A 642 -10.77 -7.01 -49.64
N THR A 643 -10.05 -7.69 -50.52
CA THR A 643 -9.12 -7.11 -51.50
C THR A 643 -9.91 -6.19 -52.43
N PRO A 644 -9.38 -5.02 -52.81
CA PRO A 644 -10.03 -4.17 -53.81
C PRO A 644 -9.68 -4.69 -55.20
N GLU A 645 -10.61 -5.30 -55.88
CA GLU A 645 -10.52 -5.61 -57.29
C GLU A 645 -10.82 -4.38 -58.19
N GLY A 646 -10.06 -4.36 -59.25
CA GLY A 646 -9.82 -3.42 -60.28
C GLY A 646 -10.97 -2.68 -60.94
N ARG A 647 -10.69 -1.43 -61.21
CA ARG A 647 -11.34 -0.64 -62.28
C ARG A 647 -10.90 -1.14 -63.64
N THR A 648 -11.83 -1.54 -64.46
CA THR A 648 -11.71 -1.50 -65.91
C THR A 648 -12.66 -0.42 -66.43
N THR A 649 -12.14 0.55 -67.10
CA THR A 649 -12.87 1.50 -67.96
C THR A 649 -12.83 1.05 -69.40
N PRO A 650 -13.80 1.48 -70.26
CA PRO A 650 -14.07 0.95 -71.56
C PRO A 650 -13.02 1.33 -72.59
#